data_f1077e7dca6c7df7615d3666004e75b6
#
_entry.id   f1077e7dca6c7df7615d3666004e75b6
#
_cell.length_a   1.000
_cell.length_b   1.000
_cell.length_c   1.000
_cell.angle_alpha   90.00
_cell.angle_beta   90.00
_cell.angle_gamma   90.00
#
_symmetry.space_group_name_H-M   'P 1'
#
loop_
_entity.id
_entity.type
_entity.pdbx_description
1 polymer ?
#
loop_
_entity_poly.entity_id
_entity_poly.type
_entity_poly.pdbx_seq_one_letter_code
_entity_poly.pdbx_strand_id
1 'polypeptide(L)'
;MNAQLHFSAGLLIVTDQRVLFGSQTTGTAIVWNSWTLAAGMKLTHTDHAGVGTLSLVDATHRIASWRFTLTHNVTAMRLQETLADRLEVLTHGQSLTAFAQARCPQCKLQLENVGDECPVCSREQHAPMSTWGLFRLWRFAHPYRWRLLAGFLLTLASTAATLVPPYLTMPLMDDVLIPFQNGKDIDHDLVYMYLGGLLGAALLAWGLGWLKTYILALVSERIGADLRTTAYEHLMRLSLEYFGGRRTGDLMNRIGAETDRICVFLSLHLLDFATDVLMIVMTASILISIDPKLAAATLLPLPFIVWLIHTVRDKLRTGFEKIDRVWSELTNVLADTIPGIRVVKAFAQETREANRFRDANKHNLAVNDRINFVWSLFSPTVTLMTEVGLLVVWGFGIYLVSHNQITVGVLAAFLAYIGRFYTRLDSMSRIVSHTQKAAAGAKRIFEILDHVSSVPETTNPQKLPLPLQGNIEIQDAGFRYGNRAVIRGMNLSIRPGEMIGLVGQSGSGKSTLVNLICRFYDLSEGSIKLDGIDIRNVALSDFRSHIGMVLQEPFLFFGTIADNIAYGKPDATREEIVAAARAAHAHEFILRLPQGYDSLVGERGQGLSGGERQRISIARALLINPRILILDEATASVDTETELEIQKALDNLVQGRTTIAIAHRLSTLNKADRLVVMEQGVAVEEGDHDTLMARQGAYYRLYEAQAKNAEDAVARALTKESV
;
A
#
# COMPACT_ATOMS: atom_id res chain seq x y z
N MET A 1 31.97 0.82 9.66
CA MET A 1 32.97 1.07 8.59
C MET A 1 34.30 1.43 9.22
N ASN A 2 35.41 0.87 8.72
CA ASN A 2 36.75 1.23 9.18
C ASN A 2 37.23 2.59 8.59
N ALA A 3 38.43 3.06 8.96
CA ALA A 3 38.98 4.33 8.48
C ALA A 3 39.15 4.39 6.96
N GLN A 4 39.21 3.24 6.27
CA GLN A 4 39.32 3.10 4.82
C GLN A 4 37.97 2.92 4.13
N LEU A 5 36.83 3.15 4.85
CA LEU A 5 35.47 3.00 4.40
C LEU A 5 35.05 1.56 4.03
N HIS A 6 35.83 0.55 4.39
CA HIS A 6 35.42 -0.84 4.21
C HIS A 6 34.45 -1.26 5.30
N PHE A 7 33.49 -2.13 4.95
CA PHE A 7 32.59 -2.72 5.92
C PHE A 7 33.38 -3.64 6.86
N SER A 8 33.24 -3.41 8.16
CA SER A 8 33.82 -4.24 9.21
C SER A 8 32.76 -4.49 10.29
N ALA A 9 32.74 -5.69 10.85
CA ALA A 9 31.91 -5.97 12.01
C ALA A 9 32.48 -5.24 13.23
N GLY A 10 31.64 -4.47 13.92
CA GLY A 10 32.00 -3.77 15.13
C GLY A 10 30.81 -3.75 16.09
N LEU A 11 31.07 -3.86 17.38
CA LEU A 11 30.07 -3.84 18.44
C LEU A 11 30.38 -2.70 19.40
N LEU A 12 29.44 -1.75 19.51
CA LEU A 12 29.53 -0.65 20.48
C LEU A 12 28.61 -0.95 21.66
N ILE A 13 29.15 -0.99 22.86
CA ILE A 13 28.43 -1.29 24.10
C ILE A 13 28.60 -0.11 25.05
N VAL A 14 27.50 0.38 25.60
CA VAL A 14 27.50 1.35 26.70
C VAL A 14 27.17 0.63 27.97
N THR A 15 28.10 0.64 28.92
CA THR A 15 27.91 0.08 30.27
C THR A 15 27.69 1.22 31.26
N ASP A 16 27.49 0.90 32.53
CA ASP A 16 27.24 1.90 33.58
C ASP A 16 28.46 2.80 33.86
N GLN A 17 29.64 2.37 33.49
CA GLN A 17 30.90 3.10 33.77
C GLN A 17 31.77 3.32 32.54
N ARG A 18 31.52 2.62 31.42
CA ARG A 18 32.41 2.64 30.26
C ARG A 18 31.65 2.54 28.95
N VAL A 19 32.22 3.10 27.91
CA VAL A 19 31.88 2.78 26.52
C VAL A 19 32.91 1.79 25.98
N LEU A 20 32.47 0.67 25.44
CA LEU A 20 33.30 -0.40 24.91
C LEU A 20 33.06 -0.49 23.41
N PHE A 21 34.13 -0.61 22.63
CA PHE A 21 34.03 -0.87 21.20
C PHE A 21 34.89 -2.08 20.82
N GLY A 22 34.27 -3.14 20.36
CA GLY A 22 34.90 -4.33 19.83
C GLY A 22 34.94 -4.27 18.30
N SER A 23 36.12 -4.42 17.71
CA SER A 23 36.28 -4.54 16.27
C SER A 23 37.05 -5.82 15.91
N GLN A 24 36.59 -6.51 14.85
CA GLN A 24 37.27 -7.66 14.30
C GLN A 24 38.29 -7.20 13.27
N THR A 25 39.58 -7.31 13.58
CA THR A 25 40.69 -7.18 12.62
C THR A 25 40.93 -8.54 11.93
N THR A 26 41.60 -8.56 10.81
CA THR A 26 41.91 -9.75 10.00
C THR A 26 42.45 -10.91 10.86
N GLY A 27 41.51 -11.69 11.46
CA GLY A 27 41.79 -12.79 12.36
C GLY A 27 40.60 -13.06 13.28
N THR A 28 40.61 -14.13 14.05
CA THR A 28 39.52 -14.58 14.95
C THR A 28 39.40 -13.80 16.26
N ALA A 29 40.31 -12.90 16.57
CA ALA A 29 40.35 -12.16 17.83
C ALA A 29 39.63 -10.80 17.71
N ILE A 30 38.72 -10.51 18.65
CA ILE A 30 38.09 -9.20 18.79
C ILE A 30 38.98 -8.30 19.65
N VAL A 31 39.37 -7.16 19.11
CA VAL A 31 40.12 -6.14 19.84
C VAL A 31 39.10 -5.20 20.50
N TRP A 32 39.19 -5.03 21.82
CA TRP A 32 38.35 -4.16 22.60
C TRP A 32 39.05 -2.87 22.99
N ASN A 33 38.41 -1.75 22.64
CA ASN A 33 38.79 -0.44 23.17
C ASN A 33 37.77 -0.02 24.22
N SER A 34 38.20 0.61 25.32
CA SER A 34 37.32 1.06 26.38
C SER A 34 37.59 2.49 26.80
N TRP A 35 36.53 3.26 27.04
CA TRP A 35 36.58 4.63 27.53
C TRP A 35 35.73 4.72 28.79
N THR A 36 36.29 5.26 29.89
CA THR A 36 35.57 5.43 31.14
C THR A 36 34.65 6.65 31.01
N LEU A 37 33.41 6.53 31.45
CA LEU A 37 32.44 7.64 31.44
C LEU A 37 32.84 8.70 32.47
N ALA A 38 32.89 9.95 32.04
CA ALA A 38 33.16 11.12 32.90
C ALA A 38 32.09 12.19 32.68
N ALA A 39 31.84 12.99 33.69
CA ALA A 39 30.93 14.12 33.62
C ALA A 39 31.37 15.11 32.51
N GLY A 40 30.43 15.50 31.64
CA GLY A 40 30.72 16.37 30.49
C GLY A 40 30.91 15.65 29.15
N MET A 41 31.04 14.33 29.13
CA MET A 41 31.06 13.56 27.90
C MET A 41 29.70 13.59 27.20
N LYS A 42 29.69 13.59 25.86
CA LYS A 42 28.47 13.50 25.03
C LYS A 42 28.73 12.55 23.87
N LEU A 43 27.69 11.81 23.49
CA LEU A 43 27.67 11.10 22.22
C LEU A 43 26.94 11.96 21.19
N THR A 44 27.62 12.38 20.15
CA THR A 44 27.02 13.18 19.06
C THR A 44 26.82 12.31 17.85
N HIS A 45 25.65 12.43 17.24
CA HIS A 45 25.28 11.75 16.01
C HIS A 45 25.27 12.75 14.86
N THR A 46 25.96 12.39 13.77
CA THR A 46 25.98 13.17 12.52
C THR A 46 25.77 12.23 11.35
N ASP A 47 25.05 12.68 10.33
CA ASP A 47 24.81 11.95 9.08
C ASP A 47 25.36 12.76 7.92
N HIS A 48 26.29 12.17 7.17
CA HIS A 48 26.87 12.74 5.96
C HIS A 48 26.84 11.73 4.82
N ALA A 49 26.19 12.11 3.72
CA ALA A 49 26.19 11.35 2.46
C ALA A 49 25.83 9.85 2.60
N GLY A 50 24.88 9.53 3.49
CA GLY A 50 24.42 8.15 3.69
C GLY A 50 25.24 7.34 4.69
N VAL A 51 26.21 7.96 5.35
CA VAL A 51 27.02 7.35 6.42
C VAL A 51 26.74 8.05 7.75
N GLY A 52 26.15 7.32 8.69
CA GLY A 52 26.00 7.79 10.06
C GLY A 52 27.34 7.72 10.80
N THR A 53 27.61 8.74 11.61
CA THR A 53 28.81 8.80 12.46
C THR A 53 28.38 9.10 13.90
N LEU A 54 28.72 8.22 14.83
CA LEU A 54 28.66 8.46 16.25
C LEU A 54 30.03 8.94 16.71
N SER A 55 30.08 10.06 17.43
CA SER A 55 31.34 10.57 18.00
C SER A 55 31.17 10.75 19.50
N LEU A 56 32.07 10.15 20.28
CA LEU A 56 32.21 10.41 21.69
C LEU A 56 33.06 11.67 21.88
N VAL A 57 32.48 12.70 22.47
CA VAL A 57 33.10 14.03 22.63
C VAL A 57 33.15 14.36 24.11
N ASP A 58 34.26 14.87 24.55
CA ASP A 58 34.40 15.56 25.86
C ASP A 58 34.22 17.07 25.62
N ALA A 59 34.19 17.86 26.68
CA ALA A 59 33.92 19.32 26.65
C ALA A 59 34.71 20.08 25.54
N THR A 60 35.90 19.57 25.13
CA THR A 60 36.83 20.23 24.20
C THR A 60 37.32 19.37 23.04
N HIS A 61 37.27 18.05 23.13
CA HIS A 61 37.89 17.17 22.13
C HIS A 61 37.03 15.96 21.78
N ARG A 62 37.17 15.49 20.54
CA ARG A 62 36.57 14.24 20.09
C ARG A 62 37.49 13.06 20.49
N ILE A 63 37.00 12.20 21.40
CA ILE A 63 37.72 11.07 21.96
C ILE A 63 37.71 9.88 21.03
N ALA A 64 36.53 9.54 20.43
CA ALA A 64 36.40 8.44 19.52
C ALA A 64 35.27 8.70 18.50
N SER A 65 35.32 8.04 17.34
CA SER A 65 34.24 8.11 16.34
C SER A 65 34.05 6.79 15.64
N TRP A 66 32.79 6.43 15.38
CA TRP A 66 32.40 5.19 14.73
C TRP A 66 31.46 5.50 13.56
N ARG A 67 31.77 4.96 12.39
CA ARG A 67 30.95 5.11 11.20
C ARG A 67 30.07 3.88 11.01
N PHE A 68 28.83 4.08 10.65
CA PHE A 68 27.86 3.00 10.43
C PHE A 68 26.93 3.32 9.27
N THR A 69 26.23 2.29 8.76
CA THR A 69 25.21 2.47 7.72
C THR A 69 23.92 3.02 8.30
N LEU A 70 23.15 3.78 7.53
CA LEU A 70 21.90 4.41 7.99
C LEU A 70 20.84 3.42 8.49
N THR A 71 20.97 2.13 8.14
CA THR A 71 20.15 1.06 8.74
C THR A 71 20.22 1.01 10.26
N HIS A 72 21.35 1.45 10.84
CA HIS A 72 21.55 1.51 12.29
C HIS A 72 21.29 2.90 12.89
N ASN A 73 20.73 3.82 12.11
CA ASN A 73 20.52 5.21 12.56
C ASN A 73 19.64 5.29 13.82
N VAL A 74 18.53 4.55 13.85
CA VAL A 74 17.63 4.47 15.01
C VAL A 74 18.35 3.90 16.24
N THR A 75 19.19 2.88 16.05
CA THR A 75 19.98 2.27 17.13
C THR A 75 21.04 3.24 17.66
N ALA A 76 21.68 4.02 16.78
CA ALA A 76 22.65 5.03 17.14
C ALA A 76 22.03 6.19 17.96
N MET A 77 20.84 6.67 17.56
CA MET A 77 20.11 7.69 18.32
C MET A 77 19.71 7.19 19.72
N ARG A 78 19.29 5.92 19.83
CA ARG A 78 18.98 5.30 21.12
C ARG A 78 20.21 5.19 22.02
N LEU A 79 21.34 4.82 21.42
CA LEU A 79 22.59 4.73 22.16
C LEU A 79 23.00 6.12 22.71
N GLN A 80 22.75 7.18 21.95
CA GLN A 80 22.97 8.55 22.36
C GLN A 80 22.07 8.93 23.54
N GLU A 81 20.76 8.64 23.48
CA GLU A 81 19.82 8.86 24.57
C GLU A 81 20.20 8.06 25.83
N THR A 82 20.53 6.76 25.66
CA THR A 82 20.94 5.91 26.78
C THR A 82 22.19 6.43 27.48
N LEU A 83 23.18 6.94 26.71
CA LEU A 83 24.39 7.51 27.31
C LEU A 83 24.07 8.83 28.05
N ALA A 84 23.21 9.67 27.48
CA ALA A 84 22.78 10.91 28.13
C ALA A 84 22.10 10.65 29.47
N ASP A 85 21.14 9.70 29.50
CA ASP A 85 20.45 9.29 30.72
C ASP A 85 21.45 8.74 31.78
N ARG A 86 22.44 7.98 31.38
CA ARG A 86 23.46 7.43 32.31
C ARG A 86 24.42 8.50 32.83
N LEU A 87 24.78 9.46 32.00
CA LEU A 87 25.62 10.57 32.43
C LEU A 87 24.87 11.49 33.40
N GLU A 88 23.57 11.67 33.23
CA GLU A 88 22.71 12.41 34.12
C GLU A 88 22.63 11.74 35.53
N VAL A 89 22.54 10.40 35.56
CA VAL A 89 22.59 9.61 36.78
C VAL A 89 23.95 9.71 37.50
N LEU A 90 25.06 9.69 36.74
CA LEU A 90 26.41 9.88 37.31
C LEU A 90 26.63 11.28 37.86
N THR A 91 26.00 12.30 37.28
CA THR A 91 26.14 13.70 37.76
C THR A 91 25.26 14.00 38.96
N HIS A 92 24.11 13.36 39.09
CA HIS A 92 23.12 13.64 40.15
C HIS A 92 23.06 12.59 41.27
N GLY A 93 23.92 11.56 41.26
CA GLY A 93 24.07 10.60 42.38
C GLY A 93 22.87 9.70 42.64
N GLN A 94 21.97 9.49 41.66
CA GLN A 94 20.86 8.54 41.78
C GLN A 94 21.31 7.11 41.56
N SER A 95 20.78 6.16 42.32
CA SER A 95 21.21 4.76 42.24
C SER A 95 20.86 4.11 40.89
N LEU A 96 21.82 3.43 40.30
CA LEU A 96 21.78 2.76 38.99
C LEU A 96 20.69 1.68 38.84
N THR A 97 20.06 1.23 39.92
CA THR A 97 19.03 0.18 39.90
C THR A 97 17.71 0.60 39.28
N ALA A 98 17.45 1.89 39.10
CA ALA A 98 16.19 2.41 38.53
C ALA A 98 16.20 2.46 37.00
N PHE A 99 17.38 2.43 36.35
CA PHE A 99 17.52 2.66 34.89
C PHE A 99 17.84 1.40 34.05
N ALA A 100 18.05 0.25 34.70
CA ALA A 100 18.45 -0.97 34.01
C ALA A 100 17.31 -1.71 33.25
N GLN A 101 16.14 -1.13 33.17
CA GLN A 101 15.00 -1.79 32.55
C GLN A 101 14.90 -1.42 31.06
N ALA A 102 14.94 -2.45 30.21
CA ALA A 102 14.74 -2.31 28.77
C ALA A 102 13.39 -1.66 28.47
N ARG A 103 13.36 -0.66 27.58
CA ARG A 103 12.12 -0.02 27.16
C ARG A 103 11.80 -0.33 25.70
N CYS A 104 10.53 -0.55 25.40
CA CYS A 104 10.07 -0.75 24.03
C CYS A 104 10.38 0.49 23.18
N PRO A 105 10.94 0.31 21.98
CA PRO A 105 11.28 1.41 21.09
C PRO A 105 10.08 2.19 20.55
N GLN A 106 8.91 1.56 20.44
CA GLN A 106 7.70 2.20 19.90
C GLN A 106 6.83 2.84 20.98
N CYS A 107 6.48 2.10 22.03
CA CYS A 107 5.56 2.58 23.06
C CYS A 107 6.25 2.98 24.37
N LYS A 108 7.59 2.91 24.46
CA LYS A 108 8.40 3.19 25.66
C LYS A 108 8.03 2.38 26.91
N LEU A 109 7.23 1.30 26.74
CA LEU A 109 6.86 0.39 27.80
C LEU A 109 8.13 -0.33 28.31
N GLN A 110 8.20 -0.53 29.62
CA GLN A 110 9.28 -1.24 30.29
C GLN A 110 9.23 -2.75 29.96
N LEU A 111 10.33 -3.32 29.49
CA LEU A 111 10.46 -4.73 29.13
C LEU A 111 11.28 -5.46 30.21
N GLU A 112 11.06 -6.74 30.39
CA GLU A 112 11.79 -7.54 31.39
C GLU A 112 13.27 -7.71 31.00
N ASN A 113 13.57 -7.90 29.69
CA ASN A 113 14.92 -8.01 29.18
C ASN A 113 15.13 -7.17 27.90
N VAL A 114 16.38 -6.83 27.61
CA VAL A 114 16.77 -6.17 26.37
C VAL A 114 16.65 -7.15 25.20
N GLY A 115 15.72 -6.88 24.29
CA GLY A 115 15.46 -7.75 23.14
C GLY A 115 14.15 -8.55 23.20
N ASP A 116 13.44 -8.49 24.33
CA ASP A 116 12.11 -9.09 24.44
C ASP A 116 11.12 -8.37 23.53
N GLU A 117 10.20 -9.13 22.94
CA GLU A 117 9.10 -8.55 22.18
C GLU A 117 8.17 -7.78 23.14
N CYS A 118 7.87 -6.54 22.80
CA CYS A 118 7.00 -5.71 23.61
C CYS A 118 5.58 -6.32 23.66
N PRO A 119 5.05 -6.66 24.84
CA PRO A 119 3.74 -7.29 24.95
C PRO A 119 2.58 -6.40 24.45
N VAL A 120 2.76 -5.08 24.39
CA VAL A 120 1.77 -4.15 23.85
C VAL A 120 1.92 -4.03 22.34
N CYS A 121 3.12 -3.75 21.82
CA CYS A 121 3.35 -3.58 20.39
C CYS A 121 3.24 -4.90 19.62
N SER A 122 3.71 -6.01 20.18
CA SER A 122 3.52 -7.33 19.58
C SER A 122 2.05 -7.77 19.64
N ARG A 123 1.34 -7.41 20.69
CA ARG A 123 -0.10 -7.67 20.82
C ARG A 123 -0.92 -6.79 19.86
N GLU A 124 -0.53 -5.54 19.61
CA GLU A 124 -1.14 -4.70 18.57
C GLU A 124 -0.82 -5.19 17.15
N GLN A 125 0.37 -5.72 16.92
CA GLN A 125 0.75 -6.33 15.63
C GLN A 125 0.12 -7.71 15.42
N HIS A 126 -0.17 -8.47 16.48
CA HIS A 126 -0.73 -9.83 16.44
C HIS A 126 -2.17 -9.90 16.96
N ALA A 127 -2.75 -8.79 17.44
CA ALA A 127 -4.16 -8.77 17.82
C ALA A 127 -5.01 -9.14 16.60
N PRO A 128 -5.96 -10.08 16.75
CA PRO A 128 -6.90 -10.38 15.68
C PRO A 128 -7.57 -9.08 15.26
N MET A 129 -7.57 -8.81 13.95
CA MET A 129 -8.13 -7.57 13.44
C MET A 129 -9.59 -7.46 13.90
N SER A 130 -9.93 -6.32 14.49
CA SER A 130 -11.26 -6.06 14.99
C SER A 130 -12.26 -6.15 13.84
N THR A 131 -13.19 -7.08 13.91
CA THR A 131 -14.30 -7.19 12.95
C THR A 131 -15.23 -5.97 12.98
N TRP A 132 -15.12 -5.13 14.03
CA TRP A 132 -15.82 -3.84 14.11
C TRP A 132 -15.47 -2.90 12.96
N GLY A 133 -14.28 -3.02 12.36
CA GLY A 133 -13.90 -2.28 11.15
C GLY A 133 -14.84 -2.53 9.97
N LEU A 134 -15.47 -3.72 9.90
CA LEU A 134 -16.46 -4.04 8.87
C LEU A 134 -17.75 -3.21 9.01
N PHE A 135 -18.12 -2.77 10.21
CA PHE A 135 -19.29 -1.89 10.39
C PHE A 135 -19.10 -0.51 9.74
N ARG A 136 -17.88 -0.07 9.51
CA ARG A 136 -17.61 1.17 8.76
C ARG A 136 -18.05 1.06 7.29
N LEU A 137 -18.13 -0.15 6.75
CA LEU A 137 -18.69 -0.41 5.42
C LEU A 137 -20.17 -0.04 5.33
N TRP A 138 -20.87 0.07 6.48
CA TRP A 138 -22.26 0.53 6.53
C TRP A 138 -22.46 1.90 5.87
N ARG A 139 -21.45 2.77 5.91
CA ARG A 139 -21.48 4.06 5.19
C ARG A 139 -21.74 3.86 3.69
N PHE A 140 -21.12 2.84 3.09
CA PHE A 140 -21.28 2.51 1.67
C PHE A 140 -22.52 1.65 1.40
N ALA A 141 -22.99 0.89 2.40
CA ALA A 141 -24.19 0.07 2.31
C ALA A 141 -25.48 0.88 2.52
N HIS A 142 -25.42 1.99 3.27
CA HIS A 142 -26.59 2.81 3.64
C HIS A 142 -27.43 3.31 2.43
N PRO A 143 -26.84 3.75 1.30
CA PRO A 143 -27.63 4.13 0.12
C PRO A 143 -28.50 2.99 -0.43
N TYR A 144 -28.10 1.74 -0.19
CA TYR A 144 -28.76 0.53 -0.69
C TYR A 144 -29.62 -0.17 0.38
N ARG A 145 -29.93 0.46 1.52
CA ARG A 145 -30.61 -0.12 2.68
C ARG A 145 -31.95 -0.81 2.33
N TRP A 146 -32.73 -0.25 1.42
CA TRP A 146 -34.02 -0.84 1.02
C TRP A 146 -33.83 -2.10 0.19
N ARG A 147 -32.81 -2.16 -0.66
CA ARG A 147 -32.45 -3.37 -1.41
C ARG A 147 -31.88 -4.45 -0.50
N LEU A 148 -31.10 -4.06 0.51
CA LEU A 148 -30.60 -4.98 1.53
C LEU A 148 -31.74 -5.54 2.37
N LEU A 149 -32.72 -4.73 2.75
CA LEU A 149 -33.91 -5.18 3.44
C LEU A 149 -34.73 -6.15 2.58
N ALA A 150 -34.95 -5.84 1.31
CA ALA A 150 -35.63 -6.76 0.38
C ALA A 150 -34.83 -8.08 0.25
N GLY A 151 -33.51 -8.03 0.13
CA GLY A 151 -32.63 -9.20 0.12
C GLY A 151 -32.75 -10.04 1.40
N PHE A 152 -32.84 -9.40 2.56
CA PHE A 152 -33.05 -10.09 3.84
C PHE A 152 -34.41 -10.77 3.90
N LEU A 153 -35.49 -10.09 3.51
CA LEU A 153 -36.83 -10.67 3.45
C LEU A 153 -36.92 -11.84 2.46
N LEU A 154 -36.27 -11.71 1.30
CA LEU A 154 -36.17 -12.80 0.33
C LEU A 154 -35.35 -13.98 0.88
N THR A 155 -34.31 -13.72 1.68
CA THR A 155 -33.54 -14.76 2.35
C THR A 155 -34.42 -15.53 3.34
N LEU A 156 -35.20 -14.83 4.13
CA LEU A 156 -36.14 -15.43 5.07
C LEU A 156 -37.20 -16.27 4.34
N ALA A 157 -37.83 -15.71 3.32
CA ALA A 157 -38.86 -16.39 2.52
C ALA A 157 -38.30 -17.61 1.76
N SER A 158 -37.14 -17.48 1.14
CA SER A 158 -36.44 -18.58 0.44
C SER A 158 -36.08 -19.71 1.41
N THR A 159 -35.57 -19.36 2.60
CA THR A 159 -35.23 -20.33 3.64
C THR A 159 -36.49 -21.04 4.14
N ALA A 160 -37.58 -20.33 4.39
CA ALA A 160 -38.84 -20.91 4.77
C ALA A 160 -39.39 -21.88 3.70
N ALA A 161 -39.36 -21.46 2.42
CA ALA A 161 -39.79 -22.32 1.31
C ALA A 161 -38.98 -23.61 1.20
N THR A 162 -37.68 -23.59 1.48
CA THR A 162 -36.83 -24.79 1.47
C THR A 162 -37.13 -25.75 2.62
N LEU A 163 -37.75 -25.30 3.69
CA LEU A 163 -38.15 -26.14 4.84
C LEU A 163 -39.51 -26.81 4.68
N VAL A 164 -40.32 -26.41 3.67
CA VAL A 164 -41.65 -27.00 3.42
C VAL A 164 -41.57 -28.45 2.94
N PRO A 165 -40.65 -28.85 2.01
CA PRO A 165 -40.62 -30.23 1.52
C PRO A 165 -40.43 -31.30 2.60
N PRO A 166 -39.50 -31.18 3.57
CA PRO A 166 -39.41 -32.13 4.68
C PRO A 166 -40.68 -32.22 5.53
N TYR A 167 -41.37 -31.10 5.70
CA TYR A 167 -42.65 -31.10 6.45
C TYR A 167 -43.75 -31.90 5.71
N LEU A 168 -43.86 -31.71 4.39
CA LEU A 168 -44.83 -32.40 3.56
C LEU A 168 -44.55 -33.90 3.39
N THR A 169 -43.31 -34.35 3.62
CA THR A 169 -43.03 -35.81 3.60
C THR A 169 -43.67 -36.54 4.76
N MET A 170 -43.94 -35.86 5.90
CA MET A 170 -44.59 -36.48 7.05
C MET A 170 -46.02 -36.96 6.69
N PRO A 171 -47.00 -36.10 6.28
CA PRO A 171 -48.33 -36.55 5.93
C PRO A 171 -48.31 -37.45 4.67
N LEU A 172 -47.43 -37.25 3.72
CA LEU A 172 -47.29 -38.15 2.55
C LEU A 172 -47.00 -39.60 2.98
N MET A 173 -46.15 -39.80 3.99
CA MET A 173 -45.87 -41.12 4.55
C MET A 173 -47.03 -41.66 5.36
N ASP A 174 -47.57 -40.85 6.28
CA ASP A 174 -48.54 -41.31 7.26
C ASP A 174 -49.96 -41.47 6.69
N ASP A 175 -50.38 -40.60 5.76
CA ASP A 175 -51.74 -40.58 5.23
C ASP A 175 -51.88 -41.39 3.92
N VAL A 176 -50.76 -41.59 3.16
CA VAL A 176 -50.81 -42.23 1.85
C VAL A 176 -50.06 -43.56 1.83
N LEU A 177 -48.72 -43.54 2.12
CA LEU A 177 -47.87 -44.70 1.90
C LEU A 177 -48.11 -45.82 2.93
N ILE A 178 -48.25 -45.49 4.22
CA ILE A 178 -48.46 -46.49 5.28
C ILE A 178 -49.87 -47.12 5.21
N PRO A 179 -50.94 -46.36 4.98
CA PRO A 179 -52.29 -46.93 4.77
C PRO A 179 -52.33 -47.88 3.55
N PHE A 180 -51.67 -47.51 2.43
CA PHE A 180 -51.57 -48.37 1.26
C PHE A 180 -50.84 -49.68 1.53
N GLN A 181 -49.70 -49.62 2.26
CA GLN A 181 -48.98 -50.85 2.66
C GLN A 181 -49.83 -51.77 3.55
N ASN A 182 -50.77 -51.21 4.30
CA ASN A 182 -51.67 -51.94 5.16
C ASN A 182 -52.97 -52.39 4.44
N GLY A 183 -53.02 -52.32 3.10
CA GLY A 183 -54.10 -52.84 2.30
C GLY A 183 -55.26 -51.90 2.04
N LYS A 184 -55.11 -50.60 2.30
CA LYS A 184 -56.10 -49.56 1.93
C LYS A 184 -55.82 -49.10 0.50
N ASP A 185 -56.86 -48.71 -0.25
CA ASP A 185 -56.70 -48.13 -1.58
C ASP A 185 -55.99 -46.75 -1.49
N ILE A 186 -55.21 -46.44 -2.55
CA ILE A 186 -54.54 -45.14 -2.66
C ILE A 186 -55.55 -44.06 -2.97
N ASP A 187 -55.60 -43.01 -2.16
CA ASP A 187 -56.27 -41.78 -2.50
C ASP A 187 -55.40 -40.95 -3.46
N HIS A 188 -55.71 -41.02 -4.75
CA HIS A 188 -54.97 -40.33 -5.79
C HIS A 188 -55.05 -38.82 -5.66
N ASP A 189 -56.10 -38.25 -5.12
CA ASP A 189 -56.26 -36.79 -4.95
C ASP A 189 -55.27 -36.27 -3.88
N LEU A 190 -55.14 -37.02 -2.76
CA LEU A 190 -54.12 -36.72 -1.76
C LEU A 190 -52.68 -36.82 -2.29
N VAL A 191 -52.42 -37.84 -3.09
CA VAL A 191 -51.10 -37.97 -3.73
C VAL A 191 -50.77 -36.76 -4.62
N TYR A 192 -51.72 -36.41 -5.53
CA TYR A 192 -51.54 -35.24 -6.39
C TYR A 192 -51.39 -33.93 -5.60
N MET A 193 -52.14 -33.77 -4.51
CA MET A 193 -52.02 -32.60 -3.63
C MET A 193 -50.64 -32.50 -2.99
N TYR A 194 -50.13 -33.56 -2.38
CA TYR A 194 -48.80 -33.56 -1.75
C TYR A 194 -47.64 -33.42 -2.76
N LEU A 195 -47.71 -34.14 -3.89
CA LEU A 195 -46.69 -34.01 -4.95
C LEU A 195 -46.74 -32.61 -5.59
N GLY A 196 -47.93 -32.08 -5.83
CA GLY A 196 -48.10 -30.70 -6.30
C GLY A 196 -47.58 -29.67 -5.31
N GLY A 197 -47.82 -29.88 -4.00
CA GLY A 197 -47.25 -29.07 -2.93
C GLY A 197 -45.74 -29.12 -2.85
N LEU A 198 -45.13 -30.30 -3.00
CA LEU A 198 -43.67 -30.48 -3.06
C LEU A 198 -43.07 -29.76 -4.25
N LEU A 199 -43.67 -29.94 -5.46
CA LEU A 199 -43.20 -29.26 -6.67
C LEU A 199 -43.37 -27.74 -6.54
N GLY A 200 -44.53 -27.27 -6.04
CA GLY A 200 -44.79 -25.85 -5.81
C GLY A 200 -43.80 -25.22 -4.82
N ALA A 201 -43.49 -25.90 -3.72
CA ALA A 201 -42.52 -25.46 -2.75
C ALA A 201 -41.09 -25.41 -3.36
N ALA A 202 -40.73 -26.40 -4.19
CA ALA A 202 -39.45 -26.43 -4.87
C ALA A 202 -39.30 -25.26 -5.86
N LEU A 203 -40.34 -25.02 -6.68
CA LEU A 203 -40.35 -23.90 -7.65
C LEU A 203 -40.32 -22.55 -6.94
N LEU A 204 -41.06 -22.41 -5.84
CA LEU A 204 -41.07 -21.20 -5.02
C LEU A 204 -39.67 -20.95 -4.40
N ALA A 205 -39.06 -21.99 -3.83
CA ALA A 205 -37.73 -21.91 -3.23
C ALA A 205 -36.67 -21.53 -4.27
N TRP A 206 -36.74 -22.13 -5.49
CA TRP A 206 -35.89 -21.81 -6.60
C TRP A 206 -36.02 -20.34 -7.04
N GLY A 207 -37.23 -19.86 -7.29
CA GLY A 207 -37.49 -18.50 -7.74
C GLY A 207 -37.10 -17.45 -6.72
N LEU A 208 -37.44 -17.66 -5.43
CA LEU A 208 -37.04 -16.78 -4.33
C LEU A 208 -35.50 -16.80 -4.13
N GLY A 209 -34.88 -17.98 -4.24
CA GLY A 209 -33.45 -18.16 -4.14
C GLY A 209 -32.68 -17.42 -5.26
N TRP A 210 -33.17 -17.54 -6.50
CA TRP A 210 -32.62 -16.81 -7.65
C TRP A 210 -32.73 -15.29 -7.43
N LEU A 211 -33.92 -14.78 -7.09
CA LEU A 211 -34.15 -13.35 -6.90
C LEU A 211 -33.31 -12.78 -5.75
N LYS A 212 -33.24 -13.52 -4.62
CA LYS A 212 -32.37 -13.20 -3.49
C LYS A 212 -30.91 -13.02 -3.92
N THR A 213 -30.36 -14.05 -4.58
CA THR A 213 -28.96 -14.06 -4.99
C THR A 213 -28.66 -12.91 -5.97
N TYR A 214 -29.56 -12.69 -6.93
CA TYR A 214 -29.41 -11.61 -7.91
C TYR A 214 -29.37 -10.22 -7.26
N ILE A 215 -30.36 -9.92 -6.38
CA ILE A 215 -30.43 -8.59 -5.72
C ILE A 215 -29.23 -8.34 -4.84
N LEU A 216 -28.79 -9.33 -4.06
CA LEU A 216 -27.68 -9.16 -3.12
C LEU A 216 -26.34 -9.10 -3.83
N ALA A 217 -26.12 -9.88 -4.89
CA ALA A 217 -24.93 -9.77 -5.74
C ALA A 217 -24.83 -8.37 -6.38
N LEU A 218 -25.94 -7.86 -6.93
CA LEU A 218 -25.98 -6.53 -7.54
C LEU A 218 -25.68 -5.41 -6.53
N VAL A 219 -26.18 -5.53 -5.31
CA VAL A 219 -25.88 -4.54 -4.24
C VAL A 219 -24.42 -4.62 -3.83
N SER A 220 -23.87 -5.82 -3.68
CA SER A 220 -22.46 -6.01 -3.32
C SER A 220 -21.50 -5.41 -4.35
N GLU A 221 -21.76 -5.65 -5.65
CA GLU A 221 -20.94 -5.05 -6.73
C GLU A 221 -20.99 -3.53 -6.72
N ARG A 222 -22.16 -2.94 -6.44
CA ARG A 222 -22.29 -1.48 -6.33
C ARG A 222 -21.52 -0.93 -5.14
N ILE A 223 -21.63 -1.56 -3.98
CA ILE A 223 -20.86 -1.17 -2.78
C ILE A 223 -19.37 -1.25 -3.09
N GLY A 224 -18.93 -2.30 -3.78
CA GLY A 224 -17.54 -2.46 -4.19
C GLY A 224 -17.07 -1.40 -5.17
N ALA A 225 -17.90 -1.05 -6.16
CA ALA A 225 -17.60 0.02 -7.11
C ALA A 225 -17.47 1.37 -6.39
N ASP A 226 -18.43 1.71 -5.52
CA ASP A 226 -18.39 2.95 -4.73
C ASP A 226 -17.14 3.02 -3.84
N LEU A 227 -16.79 1.90 -3.20
CA LEU A 227 -15.61 1.81 -2.36
C LEU A 227 -14.31 1.99 -3.15
N ARG A 228 -14.18 1.33 -4.32
CA ARG A 228 -13.03 1.49 -5.22
C ARG A 228 -12.88 2.93 -5.71
N THR A 229 -13.98 3.52 -6.19
CA THR A 229 -13.99 4.90 -6.67
C THR A 229 -13.60 5.88 -5.57
N THR A 230 -14.24 5.77 -4.39
CA THR A 230 -13.93 6.66 -3.26
C THR A 230 -12.48 6.51 -2.79
N ALA A 231 -11.97 5.27 -2.73
CA ALA A 231 -10.58 5.03 -2.34
C ALA A 231 -9.58 5.60 -3.36
N TYR A 232 -9.86 5.45 -4.66
CA TYR A 232 -9.04 5.98 -5.74
C TYR A 232 -9.05 7.52 -5.77
N GLU A 233 -10.23 8.14 -5.68
CA GLU A 233 -10.36 9.59 -5.64
C GLU A 233 -9.62 10.18 -4.43
N HIS A 234 -9.74 9.53 -3.27
CA HIS A 234 -9.01 9.96 -2.08
C HIS A 234 -7.49 9.80 -2.26
N LEU A 235 -7.06 8.67 -2.84
CA LEU A 235 -5.64 8.44 -3.13
C LEU A 235 -5.05 9.55 -4.03
N MET A 236 -5.80 10.00 -5.06
CA MET A 236 -5.35 11.08 -5.94
C MET A 236 -5.20 12.45 -5.24
N ARG A 237 -5.83 12.63 -4.08
CA ARG A 237 -5.72 13.86 -3.26
C ARG A 237 -4.61 13.80 -2.21
N LEU A 238 -3.96 12.64 -2.05
CA LEU A 238 -2.86 12.49 -1.09
C LEU A 238 -1.57 13.13 -1.62
N SER A 239 -0.73 13.58 -0.69
CA SER A 239 0.58 14.16 -1.00
C SER A 239 1.57 13.13 -1.55
N LEU A 240 2.63 13.59 -2.25
CA LEU A 240 3.71 12.74 -2.74
C LEU A 240 4.43 11.98 -1.63
N GLU A 241 4.44 12.48 -0.40
CA GLU A 241 5.00 11.81 0.77
C GLU A 241 4.37 10.43 0.99
N TYR A 242 3.05 10.32 0.79
CA TYR A 242 2.33 9.05 0.93
C TYR A 242 2.83 7.99 -0.07
N PHE A 243 3.14 8.41 -1.30
CA PHE A 243 3.62 7.51 -2.37
C PHE A 243 5.09 7.15 -2.22
N GLY A 244 5.94 8.07 -1.73
CA GLY A 244 7.38 7.89 -1.63
C GLY A 244 7.83 6.75 -0.71
N GLY A 245 7.01 6.35 0.27
CA GLY A 245 7.30 5.26 1.21
C GLY A 245 6.64 3.92 0.87
N ARG A 246 5.88 3.82 -0.24
CA ARG A 246 5.04 2.64 -0.57
C ARG A 246 5.32 2.10 -1.95
N ARG A 247 5.24 0.78 -2.10
CA ARG A 247 5.38 0.12 -3.40
C ARG A 247 4.08 0.30 -4.21
N THR A 248 4.20 0.64 -5.48
CA THR A 248 3.04 0.79 -6.39
C THR A 248 2.16 -0.45 -6.42
N GLY A 249 2.76 -1.64 -6.45
CA GLY A 249 2.03 -2.92 -6.41
C GLY A 249 1.18 -3.11 -5.15
N ASP A 250 1.63 -2.61 -3.98
CA ASP A 250 0.83 -2.65 -2.74
C ASP A 250 -0.41 -1.77 -2.84
N LEU A 251 -0.27 -0.56 -3.39
CA LEU A 251 -1.41 0.35 -3.59
C LEU A 251 -2.42 -0.20 -4.60
N MET A 252 -1.94 -0.79 -5.72
CA MET A 252 -2.79 -1.45 -6.70
C MET A 252 -3.56 -2.62 -6.09
N ASN A 253 -2.87 -3.46 -5.31
CA ASN A 253 -3.48 -4.58 -4.61
C ASN A 253 -4.55 -4.13 -3.59
N ARG A 254 -4.30 -3.04 -2.85
CA ARG A 254 -5.26 -2.48 -1.88
C ARG A 254 -6.55 -2.02 -2.56
N ILE A 255 -6.47 -1.31 -3.67
CA ILE A 255 -7.66 -0.80 -4.37
C ILE A 255 -8.38 -1.90 -5.15
N GLY A 256 -7.66 -2.81 -5.81
CA GLY A 256 -8.22 -3.91 -6.58
C GLY A 256 -8.59 -5.11 -5.72
N ALA A 257 -7.62 -5.93 -5.38
CA ALA A 257 -7.85 -7.25 -4.77
C ALA A 257 -8.45 -7.19 -3.36
N GLU A 258 -8.08 -6.22 -2.52
CA GLU A 258 -8.68 -6.13 -1.18
C GLU A 258 -10.15 -5.68 -1.25
N THR A 259 -10.50 -4.80 -2.19
CA THR A 259 -11.91 -4.43 -2.41
C THR A 259 -12.71 -5.61 -2.93
N ASP A 260 -12.16 -6.41 -3.86
CA ASP A 260 -12.82 -7.62 -4.35
C ASP A 260 -13.05 -8.64 -3.24
N ARG A 261 -12.09 -8.83 -2.33
CA ARG A 261 -12.26 -9.68 -1.13
C ARG A 261 -13.43 -9.23 -0.26
N ILE A 262 -13.59 -7.91 -0.08
CA ILE A 262 -14.74 -7.35 0.66
C ILE A 262 -16.05 -7.61 -0.11
N CYS A 263 -16.07 -7.42 -1.43
CA CYS A 263 -17.24 -7.69 -2.26
C CYS A 263 -17.65 -9.16 -2.18
N VAL A 264 -16.71 -10.09 -2.34
CA VAL A 264 -16.95 -11.54 -2.22
C VAL A 264 -17.46 -11.90 -0.83
N PHE A 265 -16.90 -11.29 0.22
CA PHE A 265 -17.40 -11.49 1.58
C PHE A 265 -18.85 -11.03 1.74
N LEU A 266 -19.20 -9.85 1.23
CA LEU A 266 -20.54 -9.29 1.34
C LEU A 266 -21.55 -10.06 0.48
N SER A 267 -21.19 -10.48 -0.74
CA SER A 267 -22.09 -11.11 -1.70
C SER A 267 -22.32 -12.60 -1.46
N LEU A 268 -21.30 -13.32 -1.00
CA LEU A 268 -21.37 -14.77 -0.80
C LEU A 268 -21.36 -15.13 0.69
N HIS A 269 -20.26 -14.84 1.38
CA HIS A 269 -20.04 -15.39 2.71
C HIS A 269 -20.96 -14.83 3.79
N LEU A 270 -21.25 -13.52 3.77
CA LEU A 270 -22.21 -12.92 4.72
C LEU A 270 -23.62 -13.41 4.47
N LEU A 271 -23.98 -13.56 3.19
CA LEU A 271 -25.29 -14.08 2.79
C LEU A 271 -25.47 -15.55 3.16
N ASP A 272 -24.46 -16.38 2.88
CA ASP A 272 -24.46 -17.79 3.26
C ASP A 272 -24.59 -17.93 4.78
N PHE A 273 -23.81 -17.16 5.53
CA PHE A 273 -23.88 -17.14 6.99
C PHE A 273 -25.27 -16.75 7.51
N ALA A 274 -25.88 -15.69 6.97
CA ALA A 274 -27.22 -15.29 7.36
C ALA A 274 -28.25 -16.39 7.03
N THR A 275 -28.13 -17.01 5.85
CA THR A 275 -28.99 -18.13 5.43
C THR A 275 -28.78 -19.35 6.35
N ASP A 276 -27.55 -19.67 6.72
CA ASP A 276 -27.21 -20.80 7.59
C ASP A 276 -27.75 -20.59 9.00
N VAL A 277 -27.60 -19.40 9.58
CA VAL A 277 -28.17 -19.05 10.89
C VAL A 277 -29.70 -19.16 10.87
N LEU A 278 -30.34 -18.57 9.85
CA LEU A 278 -31.82 -18.66 9.72
C LEU A 278 -32.25 -20.10 9.56
N MET A 279 -31.58 -20.90 8.74
CA MET A 279 -31.88 -22.31 8.52
C MET A 279 -31.76 -23.12 9.81
N ILE A 280 -30.68 -22.91 10.59
CA ILE A 280 -30.48 -23.58 11.88
C ILE A 280 -31.61 -23.22 12.86
N VAL A 281 -31.91 -21.94 13.02
CA VAL A 281 -32.93 -21.46 13.97
C VAL A 281 -34.33 -21.96 13.57
N MET A 282 -34.69 -21.83 12.28
CA MET A 282 -35.99 -22.26 11.80
C MET A 282 -36.16 -23.78 11.87
N THR A 283 -35.11 -24.54 11.46
CA THR A 283 -35.15 -26.01 11.57
C THR A 283 -35.26 -26.46 13.01
N ALA A 284 -34.45 -25.89 13.92
CA ALA A 284 -34.55 -26.23 15.36
C ALA A 284 -35.97 -25.91 15.92
N SER A 285 -36.54 -24.77 15.54
CA SER A 285 -37.90 -24.39 15.97
C SER A 285 -38.95 -25.38 15.46
N ILE A 286 -38.85 -25.82 14.20
CA ILE A 286 -39.77 -26.82 13.63
C ILE A 286 -39.60 -28.18 14.34
N LEU A 287 -38.37 -28.64 14.54
CA LEU A 287 -38.12 -29.92 15.23
C LEU A 287 -38.68 -29.92 16.64
N ILE A 288 -38.52 -28.84 17.41
CA ILE A 288 -39.04 -28.70 18.76
C ILE A 288 -40.57 -28.67 18.74
N SER A 289 -41.21 -28.08 17.72
CA SER A 289 -42.67 -28.01 17.58
C SER A 289 -43.29 -29.36 17.23
N ILE A 290 -42.56 -30.23 16.52
CA ILE A 290 -43.03 -31.55 16.11
C ILE A 290 -42.92 -32.56 17.29
N ASP A 291 -41.73 -32.78 17.81
CA ASP A 291 -41.47 -33.60 19.01
C ASP A 291 -40.24 -33.10 19.78
N PRO A 292 -40.45 -32.58 21.03
CA PRO A 292 -39.34 -32.02 21.82
C PRO A 292 -38.31 -33.06 22.27
N LYS A 293 -38.74 -34.33 22.48
CA LYS A 293 -37.82 -35.39 22.94
C LYS A 293 -36.85 -35.80 21.83
N LEU A 294 -37.38 -36.00 20.62
CA LEU A 294 -36.56 -36.34 19.47
C LEU A 294 -35.70 -35.14 19.03
N ALA A 295 -36.19 -33.91 19.18
CA ALA A 295 -35.41 -32.70 18.96
C ALA A 295 -34.21 -32.60 19.91
N ALA A 296 -34.41 -32.91 21.21
CA ALA A 296 -33.33 -32.94 22.18
C ALA A 296 -32.24 -33.98 21.82
N ALA A 297 -32.64 -35.17 21.34
CA ALA A 297 -31.71 -36.19 20.86
C ALA A 297 -30.93 -35.70 19.62
N THR A 298 -31.60 -34.96 18.70
CA THR A 298 -30.98 -34.36 17.52
C THR A 298 -29.92 -33.30 17.87
N LEU A 299 -30.16 -32.53 18.93
CA LEU A 299 -29.27 -31.46 19.34
C LEU A 299 -28.09 -31.96 20.22
N LEU A 300 -28.10 -33.21 20.65
CA LEU A 300 -27.07 -33.80 21.53
C LEU A 300 -25.63 -33.70 20.99
N PRO A 301 -25.33 -33.90 19.69
CA PRO A 301 -24.00 -33.76 19.16
C PRO A 301 -23.52 -32.31 19.05
N LEU A 302 -24.40 -31.33 19.07
CA LEU A 302 -24.10 -29.92 18.85
C LEU A 302 -23.05 -29.36 19.82
N PRO A 303 -23.14 -29.56 21.15
CA PRO A 303 -22.12 -29.07 22.08
C PRO A 303 -20.72 -29.60 21.75
N PHE A 304 -20.62 -30.88 21.33
CA PHE A 304 -19.33 -31.50 20.95
C PHE A 304 -18.78 -30.90 19.66
N ILE A 305 -19.64 -30.66 18.65
CA ILE A 305 -19.24 -30.01 17.40
C ILE A 305 -18.76 -28.57 17.67
N VAL A 306 -19.51 -27.80 18.47
CA VAL A 306 -19.13 -26.42 18.85
C VAL A 306 -17.81 -26.41 19.63
N TRP A 307 -17.62 -27.34 20.56
CA TRP A 307 -16.37 -27.50 21.31
C TRP A 307 -15.21 -27.83 20.37
N LEU A 308 -15.39 -28.75 19.41
CA LEU A 308 -14.36 -29.12 18.43
C LEU A 308 -14.00 -27.90 17.53
N ILE A 309 -15.00 -27.18 17.02
CA ILE A 309 -14.81 -25.96 16.25
C ILE A 309 -14.02 -24.94 17.08
N HIS A 310 -14.38 -24.71 18.34
CA HIS A 310 -13.69 -23.76 19.21
C HIS A 310 -12.22 -24.16 19.43
N THR A 311 -11.93 -25.43 19.63
CA THR A 311 -10.56 -25.93 19.88
C THR A 311 -9.65 -25.83 18.66
N VAL A 312 -10.18 -26.08 17.45
CA VAL A 312 -9.40 -26.10 16.21
C VAL A 312 -9.33 -24.73 15.55
N ARG A 313 -10.31 -23.86 15.83
CA ARG A 313 -10.45 -22.52 15.21
C ARG A 313 -9.17 -21.71 15.24
N ASP A 314 -8.50 -21.60 16.39
CA ASP A 314 -7.33 -20.74 16.53
C ASP A 314 -6.12 -21.31 15.78
N LYS A 315 -5.97 -22.65 15.72
CA LYS A 315 -4.92 -23.31 14.93
C LYS A 315 -5.13 -23.09 13.43
N LEU A 316 -6.37 -23.21 12.95
CA LEU A 316 -6.70 -22.97 11.55
C LEU A 316 -6.52 -21.50 11.17
N ARG A 317 -6.96 -20.57 12.03
CA ARG A 317 -6.81 -19.12 11.80
C ARG A 317 -5.34 -18.75 11.66
N THR A 318 -4.50 -19.07 12.65
CA THR A 318 -3.06 -18.75 12.59
C THR A 318 -2.37 -19.46 11.43
N GLY A 319 -2.84 -20.65 11.07
CA GLY A 319 -2.37 -21.40 9.92
C GLY A 319 -2.66 -20.68 8.59
N PHE A 320 -3.88 -20.25 8.37
CA PHE A 320 -4.25 -19.52 7.16
C PHE A 320 -3.56 -18.15 7.06
N GLU A 321 -3.40 -17.43 8.18
CA GLU A 321 -2.61 -16.20 8.23
C GLU A 321 -1.15 -16.45 7.82
N LYS A 322 -0.58 -17.58 8.24
CA LYS A 322 0.78 -17.97 7.83
C LYS A 322 0.87 -18.31 6.35
N ILE A 323 -0.13 -19.00 5.79
CA ILE A 323 -0.22 -19.27 4.34
C ILE A 323 -0.23 -17.96 3.56
N ASP A 324 -1.08 -17.00 3.94
CA ASP A 324 -1.18 -15.70 3.26
C ASP A 324 0.15 -14.91 3.32
N ARG A 325 0.89 -15.01 4.43
CA ARG A 325 2.21 -14.38 4.58
C ARG A 325 3.25 -15.01 3.64
N VAL A 326 3.37 -16.33 3.65
CA VAL A 326 4.33 -17.04 2.80
C VAL A 326 4.00 -16.89 1.33
N TRP A 327 2.72 -16.83 0.98
CA TRP A 327 2.28 -16.48 -0.38
C TRP A 327 2.71 -15.08 -0.80
N SER A 328 2.63 -14.11 0.12
CA SER A 328 3.12 -12.74 -0.13
C SER A 328 4.64 -12.71 -0.33
N GLU A 329 5.41 -13.52 0.41
CA GLU A 329 6.85 -13.64 0.20
C GLU A 329 7.17 -14.21 -1.20
N LEU A 330 6.45 -15.24 -1.64
CA LEU A 330 6.57 -15.79 -3.00
C LEU A 330 6.26 -14.75 -4.09
N THR A 331 5.18 -14.00 -3.89
CA THR A 331 4.77 -12.94 -4.82
C THR A 331 5.79 -11.81 -4.88
N ASN A 332 6.45 -11.48 -3.75
CA ASN A 332 7.51 -10.49 -3.72
C ASN A 332 8.72 -10.90 -4.59
N VAL A 333 9.08 -12.20 -4.62
CA VAL A 333 10.14 -12.68 -5.51
C VAL A 333 9.79 -12.39 -6.97
N LEU A 334 8.56 -12.63 -7.39
CA LEU A 334 8.09 -12.31 -8.75
C LEU A 334 8.11 -10.81 -9.03
N ALA A 335 7.61 -10.02 -8.08
CA ALA A 335 7.55 -8.57 -8.19
C ALA A 335 8.92 -7.89 -8.28
N ASP A 336 9.96 -8.51 -7.73
CA ASP A 336 11.34 -8.04 -7.87
C ASP A 336 11.98 -8.54 -9.18
N THR A 337 11.79 -9.81 -9.53
CA THR A 337 12.49 -10.47 -10.65
C THR A 337 11.95 -10.02 -12.02
N ILE A 338 10.62 -9.88 -12.19
CA ILE A 338 10.02 -9.56 -13.49
C ILE A 338 10.43 -8.17 -14.00
N PRO A 339 10.33 -7.08 -13.21
CA PRO A 339 10.83 -5.78 -13.64
C PRO A 339 12.34 -5.75 -13.86
N GLY A 340 13.08 -6.54 -13.08
CA GLY A 340 14.55 -6.68 -13.16
C GLY A 340 15.03 -7.69 -14.22
N ILE A 341 14.17 -8.21 -15.08
CA ILE A 341 14.52 -9.34 -15.99
C ILE A 341 15.70 -9.04 -16.90
N ARG A 342 15.88 -7.79 -17.34
CA ARG A 342 17.02 -7.37 -18.13
C ARG A 342 18.35 -7.56 -17.38
N VAL A 343 18.37 -7.25 -16.08
CA VAL A 343 19.53 -7.45 -15.21
C VAL A 343 19.82 -8.94 -15.05
N VAL A 344 18.77 -9.75 -14.78
CA VAL A 344 18.90 -11.20 -14.67
C VAL A 344 19.53 -11.79 -15.93
N LYS A 345 19.05 -11.35 -17.12
CA LYS A 345 19.55 -11.79 -18.43
C LYS A 345 20.96 -11.30 -18.70
N ALA A 346 21.24 -10.03 -18.43
CA ALA A 346 22.56 -9.44 -18.66
C ALA A 346 23.68 -10.12 -17.85
N PHE A 347 23.35 -10.58 -16.63
CA PHE A 347 24.31 -11.26 -15.75
C PHE A 347 24.18 -12.79 -15.76
N ALA A 348 23.36 -13.39 -16.67
CA ALA A 348 23.10 -14.83 -16.78
C ALA A 348 22.73 -15.49 -15.42
N GLN A 349 21.89 -14.82 -14.63
CA GLN A 349 21.49 -15.28 -13.29
C GLN A 349 20.14 -15.98 -13.24
N GLU A 350 19.62 -16.51 -14.36
CA GLU A 350 18.34 -17.18 -14.46
C GLU A 350 18.22 -18.36 -13.48
N THR A 351 19.28 -19.15 -13.39
CA THR A 351 19.31 -20.31 -12.49
C THR A 351 19.23 -19.89 -11.01
N ARG A 352 19.91 -18.80 -10.64
CA ARG A 352 19.87 -18.26 -9.28
C ARG A 352 18.47 -17.78 -8.91
N GLU A 353 17.82 -17.01 -9.77
CA GLU A 353 16.47 -16.50 -9.50
C GLU A 353 15.43 -17.64 -9.53
N ALA A 354 15.57 -18.62 -10.45
CA ALA A 354 14.73 -19.82 -10.45
C ALA A 354 14.88 -20.64 -9.15
N ASN A 355 16.09 -20.76 -8.62
CA ASN A 355 16.30 -21.43 -7.33
C ASN A 355 15.69 -20.64 -6.17
N ARG A 356 15.85 -19.29 -6.13
CA ARG A 356 15.24 -18.41 -5.15
C ARG A 356 13.71 -18.57 -5.12
N PHE A 357 13.09 -18.61 -6.31
CA PHE A 357 11.65 -18.85 -6.42
C PHE A 357 11.27 -20.27 -5.96
N ARG A 358 12.07 -21.28 -6.34
CA ARG A 358 11.84 -22.69 -5.95
C ARG A 358 11.90 -22.87 -4.44
N ASP A 359 12.84 -22.21 -3.76
CA ASP A 359 12.99 -22.31 -2.31
C ASP A 359 11.82 -21.61 -1.58
N ALA A 360 11.40 -20.44 -2.04
CA ALA A 360 10.19 -19.77 -1.54
C ALA A 360 8.94 -20.62 -1.77
N ASN A 361 8.81 -21.27 -2.93
CA ASN A 361 7.69 -22.15 -3.25
C ASN A 361 7.69 -23.44 -2.41
N LYS A 362 8.86 -24.03 -2.13
CA LYS A 362 8.98 -25.18 -1.21
C LYS A 362 8.54 -24.79 0.21
N HIS A 363 8.92 -23.58 0.67
CA HIS A 363 8.47 -23.11 1.97
C HIS A 363 6.95 -22.92 2.01
N ASN A 364 6.37 -22.35 0.95
CA ASN A 364 4.92 -22.22 0.81
C ASN A 364 4.23 -23.60 0.83
N LEU A 365 4.75 -24.58 0.09
CA LEU A 365 4.23 -25.95 0.07
C LEU A 365 4.23 -26.58 1.46
N ALA A 366 5.36 -26.50 2.18
CA ALA A 366 5.47 -27.09 3.53
C ALA A 366 4.50 -26.48 4.55
N VAL A 367 4.23 -25.17 4.44
CA VAL A 367 3.24 -24.49 5.29
C VAL A 367 1.81 -24.94 4.94
N ASN A 368 1.50 -25.00 3.62
CA ASN A 368 0.19 -25.47 3.15
C ASN A 368 -0.07 -26.94 3.56
N ASP A 369 0.90 -27.83 3.39
CA ASP A 369 0.76 -29.26 3.74
C ASP A 369 0.42 -29.42 5.23
N ARG A 370 1.08 -28.68 6.10
CA ARG A 370 0.81 -28.75 7.53
C ARG A 370 -0.60 -28.29 7.89
N ILE A 371 -1.09 -27.24 7.25
CA ILE A 371 -2.44 -26.72 7.50
C ILE A 371 -3.50 -27.60 6.86
N ASN A 372 -3.23 -28.11 5.66
CA ASN A 372 -4.10 -29.08 4.98
C ASN A 372 -4.26 -30.37 5.79
N PHE A 373 -3.19 -30.84 6.46
CA PHE A 373 -3.29 -31.98 7.36
C PHE A 373 -4.29 -31.73 8.50
N VAL A 374 -4.21 -30.56 9.14
CA VAL A 374 -5.14 -30.20 10.23
C VAL A 374 -6.58 -30.10 9.69
N TRP A 375 -6.75 -29.47 8.51
CA TRP A 375 -8.04 -29.29 7.86
C TRP A 375 -8.65 -30.65 7.43
N SER A 376 -7.85 -31.52 6.82
CA SER A 376 -8.29 -32.84 6.34
C SER A 376 -8.64 -33.80 7.47
N LEU A 377 -8.17 -33.56 8.69
CA LEU A 377 -8.61 -34.29 9.89
C LEU A 377 -9.91 -33.68 10.47
N PHE A 378 -9.99 -32.33 10.49
CA PHE A 378 -11.09 -31.61 11.11
C PHE A 378 -12.43 -31.84 10.40
N SER A 379 -12.48 -31.66 9.08
CA SER A 379 -13.72 -31.76 8.32
C SER A 379 -14.37 -33.16 8.38
N PRO A 380 -13.66 -34.27 8.13
CA PRO A 380 -14.23 -35.61 8.29
C PRO A 380 -14.63 -35.93 9.75
N THR A 381 -13.95 -35.38 10.74
CA THR A 381 -14.32 -35.57 12.15
C THR A 381 -15.68 -34.91 12.46
N VAL A 382 -15.92 -33.71 11.92
CA VAL A 382 -17.25 -33.06 12.04
C VAL A 382 -18.29 -33.90 11.35
N THR A 383 -18.05 -34.38 10.12
CA THR A 383 -18.96 -35.26 9.39
C THR A 383 -19.23 -36.54 10.17
N LEU A 384 -18.22 -37.19 10.75
CA LEU A 384 -18.40 -38.39 11.58
C LEU A 384 -19.32 -38.09 12.78
N MET A 385 -19.14 -36.97 13.45
CA MET A 385 -20.01 -36.56 14.59
C MET A 385 -21.45 -36.33 14.13
N THR A 386 -21.66 -35.75 12.95
CA THR A 386 -23.00 -35.58 12.38
C THR A 386 -23.66 -36.91 12.02
N GLU A 387 -22.92 -37.86 11.46
CA GLU A 387 -23.41 -39.21 11.18
C GLU A 387 -23.73 -39.99 12.45
N VAL A 388 -22.91 -39.87 13.51
CA VAL A 388 -23.22 -40.44 14.83
C VAL A 388 -24.50 -39.82 15.38
N GLY A 389 -24.70 -38.51 15.23
CA GLY A 389 -25.93 -37.82 15.59
C GLY A 389 -27.15 -38.37 14.84
N LEU A 390 -27.00 -38.63 13.55
CA LEU A 390 -28.03 -39.24 12.73
C LEU A 390 -28.41 -40.66 13.22
N LEU A 391 -27.38 -41.48 13.57
CA LEU A 391 -27.61 -42.82 14.16
C LEU A 391 -28.32 -42.75 15.49
N VAL A 392 -28.03 -41.78 16.35
CA VAL A 392 -28.74 -41.58 17.62
C VAL A 392 -30.22 -41.28 17.39
N VAL A 393 -30.49 -40.41 16.39
CA VAL A 393 -31.92 -40.08 16.04
C VAL A 393 -32.64 -41.28 15.45
N TRP A 394 -31.98 -42.09 14.61
CA TRP A 394 -32.55 -43.35 14.14
C TRP A 394 -32.86 -44.30 15.30
N GLY A 395 -31.91 -44.57 16.18
CA GLY A 395 -32.08 -45.48 17.30
C GLY A 395 -33.19 -45.03 18.27
N PHE A 396 -33.13 -43.74 18.65
CA PHE A 396 -34.17 -43.19 19.57
C PHE A 396 -35.52 -43.04 18.88
N GLY A 397 -35.55 -42.68 17.58
CA GLY A 397 -36.76 -42.57 16.79
C GLY A 397 -37.47 -43.92 16.61
N ILE A 398 -36.71 -45.00 16.30
CA ILE A 398 -37.26 -46.36 16.24
C ILE A 398 -37.86 -46.76 17.59
N TYR A 399 -37.19 -46.46 18.70
CA TYR A 399 -37.71 -46.70 20.03
C TYR A 399 -39.06 -45.98 20.28
N LEU A 400 -39.16 -44.69 19.91
CA LEU A 400 -40.41 -43.93 20.05
C LEU A 400 -41.51 -44.44 19.13
N VAL A 401 -41.20 -44.81 17.89
CA VAL A 401 -42.17 -45.41 16.97
C VAL A 401 -42.69 -46.76 17.51
N SER A 402 -41.83 -47.61 18.04
CA SER A 402 -42.19 -48.91 18.59
C SER A 402 -43.13 -48.80 19.82
N HIS A 403 -43.05 -47.64 20.53
CA HIS A 403 -43.94 -47.34 21.64
C HIS A 403 -45.17 -46.47 21.25
N ASN A 404 -45.45 -46.30 19.94
CA ASN A 404 -46.51 -45.48 19.39
C ASN A 404 -46.52 -44.02 19.89
N GLN A 405 -45.37 -43.45 20.23
CA GLN A 405 -45.26 -42.05 20.64
C GLN A 405 -45.14 -41.09 19.45
N ILE A 406 -44.53 -41.53 18.34
CA ILE A 406 -44.43 -40.81 17.08
C ILE A 406 -44.78 -41.73 15.91
N THR A 407 -45.10 -41.13 14.76
CA THR A 407 -45.36 -41.86 13.50
C THR A 407 -44.07 -42.07 12.70
N VAL A 408 -44.09 -42.97 11.73
CA VAL A 408 -42.95 -43.22 10.80
C VAL A 408 -42.73 -41.97 9.93
N GLY A 409 -43.78 -41.26 9.53
CA GLY A 409 -43.68 -40.03 8.77
C GLY A 409 -43.00 -38.92 9.56
N VAL A 410 -43.27 -38.80 10.86
CA VAL A 410 -42.54 -37.87 11.76
C VAL A 410 -41.04 -38.21 11.77
N LEU A 411 -40.66 -39.49 11.92
CA LEU A 411 -39.27 -39.89 11.92
C LEU A 411 -38.59 -39.57 10.58
N ALA A 412 -39.27 -39.84 9.44
CA ALA A 412 -38.75 -39.52 8.12
C ALA A 412 -38.54 -38.01 7.91
N ALA A 413 -39.46 -37.17 8.38
CA ALA A 413 -39.31 -35.72 8.34
C ALA A 413 -38.15 -35.25 9.19
N PHE A 414 -37.96 -35.78 10.41
CA PHE A 414 -36.81 -35.49 11.25
C PHE A 414 -35.48 -35.78 10.56
N LEU A 415 -35.36 -36.95 9.93
CA LEU A 415 -34.13 -37.32 9.20
C LEU A 415 -33.84 -36.39 8.04
N ALA A 416 -34.88 -35.95 7.31
CA ALA A 416 -34.71 -34.99 6.21
C ALA A 416 -34.30 -33.59 6.75
N TYR A 417 -34.82 -33.14 7.88
CA TYR A 417 -34.44 -31.90 8.53
C TYR A 417 -33.01 -31.94 9.09
N ILE A 418 -32.62 -33.03 9.73
CA ILE A 418 -31.29 -33.21 10.34
C ILE A 418 -30.21 -33.14 9.29
N GLY A 419 -30.38 -33.78 8.14
CA GLY A 419 -29.43 -33.69 7.04
C GLY A 419 -29.16 -32.25 6.62
N ARG A 420 -30.19 -31.42 6.53
CA ARG A 420 -30.07 -29.99 6.22
C ARG A 420 -29.43 -29.20 7.36
N PHE A 421 -29.78 -29.48 8.58
CA PHE A 421 -29.26 -28.81 9.76
C PHE A 421 -27.75 -28.98 9.92
N TYR A 422 -27.28 -30.23 9.87
CA TYR A 422 -25.85 -30.51 10.05
C TYR A 422 -24.98 -29.99 8.91
N THR A 423 -25.46 -30.00 7.67
CA THR A 423 -24.74 -29.42 6.53
C THR A 423 -24.46 -27.92 6.74
N ARG A 424 -25.36 -27.20 7.39
CA ARG A 424 -25.20 -25.77 7.70
C ARG A 424 -24.21 -25.50 8.82
N LEU A 425 -24.06 -26.40 9.76
CA LEU A 425 -23.06 -26.28 10.81
C LEU A 425 -21.62 -26.39 10.27
N ASP A 426 -21.40 -27.27 9.28
CA ASP A 426 -20.09 -27.38 8.62
C ASP A 426 -19.74 -26.08 7.88
N SER A 427 -20.68 -25.48 7.15
CA SER A 427 -20.45 -24.23 6.42
C SER A 427 -20.13 -23.04 7.35
N MET A 428 -20.76 -22.96 8.53
CA MET A 428 -20.51 -21.90 9.52
C MET A 428 -19.06 -21.84 10.00
N SER A 429 -18.34 -22.96 10.02
CA SER A 429 -16.94 -22.99 10.45
C SER A 429 -16.03 -22.14 9.54
N ARG A 430 -16.38 -22.01 8.28
CA ARG A 430 -15.60 -21.28 7.25
C ARG A 430 -15.77 -19.76 7.34
N ILE A 431 -16.90 -19.27 7.86
CA ILE A 431 -17.19 -17.83 7.91
C ILE A 431 -16.16 -17.05 8.71
N VAL A 432 -15.59 -17.66 9.75
CA VAL A 432 -14.58 -17.00 10.60
C VAL A 432 -13.37 -16.59 9.76
N SER A 433 -12.86 -17.49 8.91
CA SER A 433 -11.71 -17.19 8.04
C SER A 433 -12.04 -16.09 7.02
N HIS A 434 -13.21 -16.17 6.37
CA HIS A 434 -13.62 -15.18 5.38
C HIS A 434 -13.86 -13.80 6.02
N THR A 435 -14.45 -13.76 7.22
CA THR A 435 -14.65 -12.52 7.98
C THR A 435 -13.31 -11.87 8.36
N GLN A 436 -12.32 -12.65 8.80
CA GLN A 436 -10.99 -12.14 9.14
C GLN A 436 -10.28 -11.56 7.90
N LYS A 437 -10.34 -12.27 6.77
CA LYS A 437 -9.76 -11.78 5.50
C LYS A 437 -10.42 -10.50 5.03
N ALA A 438 -11.75 -10.41 5.11
CA ALA A 438 -12.49 -9.20 4.77
C ALA A 438 -12.19 -8.03 5.73
N ALA A 439 -12.06 -8.31 7.04
CA ALA A 439 -11.69 -7.30 8.04
C ALA A 439 -10.28 -6.75 7.80
N ALA A 440 -9.34 -7.63 7.43
CA ALA A 440 -7.99 -7.23 7.05
C ALA A 440 -7.98 -6.32 5.81
N GLY A 441 -8.72 -6.71 4.76
CA GLY A 441 -8.88 -5.89 3.55
C GLY A 441 -9.53 -4.55 3.85
N ALA A 442 -10.61 -4.53 4.64
CA ALA A 442 -11.28 -3.31 5.05
C ALA A 442 -10.35 -2.37 5.82
N LYS A 443 -9.55 -2.88 6.76
CA LYS A 443 -8.54 -2.09 7.48
C LYS A 443 -7.58 -1.40 6.52
N ARG A 444 -7.02 -2.14 5.55
CA ARG A 444 -6.04 -1.60 4.58
C ARG A 444 -6.65 -0.51 3.69
N ILE A 445 -7.92 -0.64 3.32
CA ILE A 445 -8.63 0.39 2.55
C ILE A 445 -8.91 1.62 3.42
N PHE A 446 -9.37 1.43 4.66
CA PHE A 446 -9.60 2.53 5.58
C PHE A 446 -8.32 3.23 6.00
N GLU A 447 -7.17 2.55 6.03
CA GLU A 447 -5.86 3.20 6.18
C GLU A 447 -5.56 4.20 5.05
N ILE A 448 -6.05 3.95 3.83
CA ILE A 448 -5.99 4.95 2.75
C ILE A 448 -6.98 6.09 3.02
N LEU A 449 -8.25 5.75 3.27
CA LEU A 449 -9.34 6.72 3.42
C LEU A 449 -9.20 7.63 4.65
N ASP A 450 -8.55 7.15 5.71
CA ASP A 450 -8.31 7.90 6.94
C ASP A 450 -7.01 8.72 6.90
N HIS A 451 -6.17 8.46 5.88
CA HIS A 451 -4.90 9.18 5.79
C HIS A 451 -5.15 10.64 5.40
N VAL A 452 -4.64 11.55 6.22
CA VAL A 452 -4.73 12.99 5.97
C VAL A 452 -3.50 13.40 5.17
N SER A 453 -3.72 14.11 4.07
CA SER A 453 -2.62 14.65 3.24
C SER A 453 -1.76 15.62 4.04
N SER A 454 -0.43 15.50 3.95
CA SER A 454 0.51 16.47 4.53
C SER A 454 0.49 17.83 3.79
N VAL A 455 -0.18 17.88 2.63
CA VAL A 455 -0.44 19.11 1.87
C VAL A 455 -1.96 19.30 1.81
N PRO A 456 -2.58 19.89 2.86
CA PRO A 456 -4.02 20.06 2.90
C PRO A 456 -4.47 21.15 1.92
N GLU A 457 -5.62 20.93 1.31
CA GLU A 457 -6.27 21.97 0.52
C GLU A 457 -6.95 22.98 1.45
N THR A 458 -6.80 24.28 1.14
CA THR A 458 -7.42 25.33 1.95
C THR A 458 -8.94 25.36 1.78
N THR A 459 -9.66 25.58 2.85
CA THR A 459 -11.14 25.69 2.83
C THR A 459 -11.63 27.01 2.19
N ASN A 460 -10.82 28.07 2.25
CA ASN A 460 -11.12 29.38 1.67
C ASN A 460 -10.00 29.82 0.73
N PRO A 461 -9.93 29.29 -0.49
CA PRO A 461 -8.86 29.62 -1.41
C PRO A 461 -8.90 31.06 -1.88
N GLN A 462 -7.76 31.74 -1.81
CA GLN A 462 -7.56 33.05 -2.44
C GLN A 462 -7.34 32.84 -3.93
N LYS A 463 -7.91 33.72 -4.76
CA LYS A 463 -7.66 33.71 -6.20
C LYS A 463 -6.34 34.39 -6.51
N LEU A 464 -5.58 33.82 -7.42
CA LEU A 464 -4.37 34.43 -7.95
C LEU A 464 -4.73 35.66 -8.81
N PRO A 465 -3.88 36.73 -8.77
CA PRO A 465 -4.09 37.90 -9.64
C PRO A 465 -3.94 37.52 -11.09
N LEU A 466 -4.84 38.01 -11.95
CA LEU A 466 -4.76 37.78 -13.38
C LEU A 466 -4.56 39.12 -14.11
N PRO A 467 -3.58 39.23 -15.02
CA PRO A 467 -2.61 38.22 -15.43
C PRO A 467 -1.55 37.97 -14.38
N LEU A 468 -1.22 36.70 -14.16
CA LEU A 468 -0.15 36.28 -13.22
C LEU A 468 1.20 36.83 -13.72
N GLN A 469 1.96 37.48 -12.84
CA GLN A 469 3.28 38.00 -13.18
C GLN A 469 4.37 36.91 -13.04
N GLY A 470 4.24 36.04 -12.03
CA GLY A 470 5.17 34.94 -11.77
C GLY A 470 6.35 35.37 -10.87
N ASN A 471 6.15 36.34 -9.97
CA ASN A 471 7.10 36.67 -8.92
C ASN A 471 7.05 35.61 -7.81
N ILE A 472 8.18 34.98 -7.49
CA ILE A 472 8.27 33.97 -6.44
C ILE A 472 9.16 34.48 -5.31
N GLU A 473 8.63 34.52 -4.10
CA GLU A 473 9.36 34.93 -2.91
C GLU A 473 9.39 33.78 -1.89
N ILE A 474 10.57 33.35 -1.51
CA ILE A 474 10.84 32.35 -0.51
C ILE A 474 11.42 33.05 0.71
N GLN A 475 10.77 32.97 1.87
CA GLN A 475 11.14 33.65 3.08
C GLN A 475 11.35 32.62 4.21
N ASP A 476 12.58 32.55 4.70
CA ASP A 476 13.03 31.69 5.81
C ASP A 476 12.53 30.24 5.71
N ALA A 477 12.60 29.69 4.48
CA ALA A 477 12.04 28.37 4.20
C ALA A 477 12.87 27.26 4.85
N GLY A 478 12.22 26.44 5.68
CA GLY A 478 12.76 25.24 6.29
C GLY A 478 11.94 24.01 5.91
N PHE A 479 12.62 22.89 5.63
CA PHE A 479 11.94 21.62 5.31
C PHE A 479 12.73 20.41 5.76
N ARG A 480 11.98 19.36 6.20
CA ARG A 480 12.51 18.08 6.67
C ARG A 480 11.77 16.91 6.04
N TYR A 481 12.50 15.88 5.58
CA TYR A 481 11.94 14.56 5.33
C TYR A 481 12.03 13.74 6.62
N GLY A 482 10.90 13.57 7.31
CA GLY A 482 10.90 12.98 8.65
C GLY A 482 11.81 13.77 9.61
N ASN A 483 12.85 13.16 10.14
CA ASN A 483 13.79 13.81 11.05
C ASN A 483 15.01 14.47 10.36
N ARG A 484 15.14 14.33 9.04
CA ARG A 484 16.27 14.86 8.28
C ARG A 484 15.96 16.24 7.71
N ALA A 485 16.59 17.28 8.25
CA ALA A 485 16.52 18.63 7.68
C ALA A 485 17.26 18.68 6.34
N VAL A 486 16.58 19.16 5.28
CA VAL A 486 17.12 19.26 3.92
C VAL A 486 17.20 20.70 3.46
N ILE A 487 16.24 21.55 3.78
CA ILE A 487 16.28 23.00 3.54
C ILE A 487 16.30 23.71 4.90
N ARG A 488 17.13 24.77 5.01
CA ARG A 488 17.39 25.45 6.27
C ARG A 488 17.44 26.96 6.07
N GLY A 489 16.42 27.70 6.47
CA GLY A 489 16.39 29.15 6.44
C GLY A 489 16.65 29.73 5.04
N MET A 490 16.10 29.09 3.98
CA MET A 490 16.30 29.53 2.60
C MET A 490 15.55 30.83 2.34
N ASN A 491 16.26 31.82 1.86
CA ASN A 491 15.69 33.09 1.36
C ASN A 491 16.06 33.24 -0.12
N LEU A 492 15.06 33.41 -0.98
CA LEU A 492 15.26 33.56 -2.41
C LEU A 492 14.08 34.34 -3.01
N SER A 493 14.40 35.33 -3.86
CA SER A 493 13.42 36.06 -4.65
C SER A 493 13.70 35.86 -6.14
N ILE A 494 12.68 35.47 -6.90
CA ILE A 494 12.75 35.23 -8.35
C ILE A 494 11.83 36.21 -9.04
N ARG A 495 12.38 37.04 -9.94
CA ARG A 495 11.64 38.09 -10.63
C ARG A 495 10.76 37.56 -11.75
N PRO A 496 9.68 38.25 -12.11
CA PRO A 496 8.88 37.89 -13.27
C PRO A 496 9.71 37.76 -14.54
N GLY A 497 9.61 36.60 -15.22
CA GLY A 497 10.34 36.35 -16.48
C GLY A 497 11.84 36.06 -16.30
N GLU A 498 12.37 36.01 -15.09
CA GLU A 498 13.76 35.67 -14.80
C GLU A 498 13.98 34.16 -14.94
N MET A 499 15.10 33.76 -15.54
CA MET A 499 15.57 32.39 -15.54
C MET A 499 16.66 32.19 -14.48
N ILE A 500 16.38 31.42 -13.43
CA ILE A 500 17.38 31.05 -12.43
C ILE A 500 17.89 29.61 -12.65
N GLY A 501 19.19 29.44 -12.47
CA GLY A 501 19.83 28.12 -12.43
C GLY A 501 20.18 27.69 -11.02
N LEU A 502 19.60 26.58 -10.53
CA LEU A 502 19.96 25.96 -9.26
C LEU A 502 21.16 25.07 -9.44
N VAL A 503 22.28 25.38 -8.79
CA VAL A 503 23.56 24.69 -8.89
C VAL A 503 23.97 24.10 -7.55
N GLY A 504 24.68 22.99 -7.52
CA GLY A 504 25.20 22.39 -6.30
C GLY A 504 25.39 20.88 -6.43
N GLN A 505 26.10 20.31 -5.46
CA GLN A 505 26.35 18.87 -5.42
C GLN A 505 25.05 18.06 -5.31
N SER A 506 25.10 16.77 -5.66
CA SER A 506 23.98 15.86 -5.42
C SER A 506 23.65 15.83 -3.93
N GLY A 507 22.37 15.95 -3.60
CA GLY A 507 21.91 16.02 -2.19
C GLY A 507 21.97 17.42 -1.55
N SER A 508 22.33 18.48 -2.27
CA SER A 508 22.34 19.85 -1.73
C SER A 508 20.95 20.45 -1.48
N GLY A 509 19.86 19.82 -1.98
CA GLY A 509 18.49 20.26 -1.75
C GLY A 509 17.78 20.87 -2.97
N LYS A 510 18.41 20.92 -4.16
CA LYS A 510 17.83 21.51 -5.40
C LYS A 510 16.45 20.97 -5.76
N SER A 511 16.34 19.66 -5.95
CA SER A 511 15.07 19.02 -6.30
C SER A 511 14.04 19.13 -5.16
N THR A 512 14.49 19.18 -3.90
CA THR A 512 13.59 19.43 -2.76
C THR A 512 13.03 20.85 -2.81
N LEU A 513 13.85 21.86 -3.11
CA LEU A 513 13.39 23.23 -3.26
C LEU A 513 12.35 23.36 -4.39
N VAL A 514 12.61 22.75 -5.53
CA VAL A 514 11.65 22.67 -6.64
C VAL A 514 10.33 22.00 -6.23
N ASN A 515 10.40 20.89 -5.52
CA ASN A 515 9.19 20.22 -5.01
C ASN A 515 8.40 21.07 -4.03
N LEU A 516 9.06 21.92 -3.24
CA LEU A 516 8.41 22.88 -2.34
C LEU A 516 7.75 24.02 -3.13
N ILE A 517 8.42 24.53 -4.16
CA ILE A 517 7.87 25.57 -5.06
C ILE A 517 6.62 25.04 -5.79
N CYS A 518 6.61 23.76 -6.21
CA CYS A 518 5.43 23.09 -6.80
C CYS A 518 4.36 22.72 -5.76
N ARG A 519 4.64 22.96 -4.48
CA ARG A 519 3.79 22.55 -3.36
C ARG A 519 3.44 21.06 -3.42
N PHE A 520 4.43 20.20 -3.75
CA PHE A 520 4.31 18.75 -3.56
C PHE A 520 4.49 18.35 -2.10
N TYR A 521 5.15 19.22 -1.34
CA TYR A 521 5.31 19.20 0.11
C TYR A 521 5.07 20.60 0.65
N ASP A 522 4.55 20.72 1.86
CA ASP A 522 4.46 22.00 2.57
C ASP A 522 5.72 22.23 3.41
N LEU A 523 6.11 23.49 3.56
CA LEU A 523 7.23 23.90 4.41
C LEU A 523 7.00 23.56 5.88
N SER A 524 8.07 23.18 6.58
CA SER A 524 8.07 23.05 8.04
C SER A 524 8.11 24.43 8.72
N GLU A 525 8.83 25.38 8.13
CA GLU A 525 9.04 26.75 8.61
C GLU A 525 9.10 27.72 7.43
N GLY A 526 8.72 28.97 7.62
CA GLY A 526 8.76 30.01 6.60
C GLY A 526 7.56 30.01 5.65
N SER A 527 7.71 30.68 4.50
CA SER A 527 6.66 30.81 3.49
C SER A 527 7.21 30.89 2.06
N ILE A 528 6.41 30.42 1.09
CA ILE A 528 6.61 30.65 -0.33
C ILE A 528 5.40 31.42 -0.83
N LYS A 529 5.66 32.56 -1.47
CA LYS A 529 4.63 33.43 -2.03
C LYS A 529 4.74 33.51 -3.54
N LEU A 530 3.60 33.51 -4.23
CA LEU A 530 3.47 33.76 -5.64
C LEU A 530 2.69 35.06 -5.84
N ASP A 531 3.31 36.05 -6.49
CA ASP A 531 2.76 37.38 -6.66
C ASP A 531 2.20 37.97 -5.34
N GLY A 532 2.93 37.76 -4.24
CA GLY A 532 2.59 38.24 -2.87
C GLY A 532 1.62 37.37 -2.09
N ILE A 533 1.02 36.35 -2.69
CA ILE A 533 0.07 35.41 -2.03
C ILE A 533 0.80 34.12 -1.61
N ASP A 534 0.67 33.73 -0.36
CA ASP A 534 1.21 32.45 0.11
C ASP A 534 0.53 31.29 -0.61
N ILE A 535 1.35 30.41 -1.22
CA ILE A 535 0.86 29.28 -1.99
C ILE A 535 -0.03 28.32 -1.20
N ARG A 536 0.07 28.31 0.14
CA ARG A 536 -0.79 27.52 1.02
C ARG A 536 -2.24 28.01 1.05
N ASN A 537 -2.47 29.27 0.71
CA ASN A 537 -3.79 29.90 0.70
C ASN A 537 -4.48 29.83 -0.68
N VAL A 538 -3.85 29.25 -1.68
CA VAL A 538 -4.38 29.09 -3.04
C VAL A 538 -4.86 27.65 -3.26
N ALA A 539 -5.93 27.47 -4.03
CA ALA A 539 -6.37 26.12 -4.43
C ALA A 539 -5.27 25.43 -5.25
N LEU A 540 -4.96 24.16 -4.95
CA LEU A 540 -3.88 23.42 -5.62
C LEU A 540 -4.07 23.32 -7.13
N SER A 541 -5.31 23.14 -7.59
CA SER A 541 -5.66 23.07 -9.01
C SER A 541 -5.39 24.39 -9.73
N ASP A 542 -5.77 25.53 -9.12
CA ASP A 542 -5.53 26.86 -9.68
C ASP A 542 -4.04 27.17 -9.73
N PHE A 543 -3.33 26.92 -8.60
CA PHE A 543 -1.89 27.15 -8.48
C PHE A 543 -1.09 26.32 -9.53
N ARG A 544 -1.35 25.01 -9.62
CA ARG A 544 -0.59 24.12 -10.51
C ARG A 544 -0.92 24.28 -11.98
N SER A 545 -2.07 24.83 -12.34
CA SER A 545 -2.41 25.14 -13.74
C SER A 545 -1.48 26.18 -14.37
N HIS A 546 -0.81 27.00 -13.54
CA HIS A 546 0.16 28.01 -13.97
C HIS A 546 1.62 27.52 -13.96
N ILE A 547 1.86 26.25 -13.60
CA ILE A 547 3.20 25.66 -13.53
C ILE A 547 3.35 24.61 -14.63
N GLY A 548 4.36 24.78 -15.47
CA GLY A 548 4.83 23.75 -16.40
C GLY A 548 6.06 23.06 -15.84
N MET A 549 6.14 21.75 -16.00
CA MET A 549 7.28 20.97 -15.54
C MET A 549 7.79 20.06 -16.64
N VAL A 550 9.10 20.10 -16.87
CA VAL A 550 9.84 19.17 -17.74
C VAL A 550 10.81 18.38 -16.87
N LEU A 551 10.54 17.09 -16.70
CA LEU A 551 11.32 16.20 -15.84
C LEU A 551 12.53 15.62 -16.58
N GLN A 552 13.54 15.21 -15.83
CA GLN A 552 14.73 14.51 -16.30
C GLN A 552 14.38 13.22 -17.07
N GLU A 553 13.49 12.41 -16.50
CA GLU A 553 12.93 11.24 -17.16
C GLU A 553 11.44 11.51 -17.48
N PRO A 554 11.10 11.79 -18.73
CA PRO A 554 9.72 12.09 -19.10
C PRO A 554 8.86 10.83 -19.01
N PHE A 555 7.77 10.95 -18.28
CA PHE A 555 6.78 9.89 -18.15
C PHE A 555 5.66 10.09 -19.17
N LEU A 556 5.41 9.07 -19.99
CA LEU A 556 4.28 9.04 -20.92
C LEU A 556 3.28 7.97 -20.46
N PHE A 557 2.02 8.36 -20.47
CA PHE A 557 0.90 7.46 -20.18
C PHE A 557 0.62 6.56 -21.38
N PHE A 558 0.09 5.39 -21.12
CA PHE A 558 -0.48 4.56 -22.20
C PHE A 558 -1.64 5.30 -22.85
N GLY A 559 -1.59 5.45 -24.15
CA GLY A 559 -2.56 6.21 -24.95
C GLY A 559 -1.93 6.73 -26.23
N THR A 560 -2.60 7.64 -26.94
CA THR A 560 -2.05 8.23 -28.14
C THR A 560 -1.00 9.31 -27.82
N ILE A 561 -0.19 9.67 -28.81
CA ILE A 561 0.73 10.82 -28.69
C ILE A 561 -0.06 12.12 -28.45
N ALA A 562 -1.21 12.27 -29.15
CA ALA A 562 -2.08 13.42 -28.95
C ALA A 562 -2.58 13.51 -27.51
N ASP A 563 -3.05 12.42 -26.91
CA ASP A 563 -3.50 12.37 -25.51
C ASP A 563 -2.36 12.74 -24.55
N ASN A 564 -1.16 12.29 -24.83
CA ASN A 564 0.02 12.60 -24.02
C ASN A 564 0.40 14.06 -24.08
N ILE A 565 0.30 14.72 -25.25
CA ILE A 565 0.55 16.16 -25.38
C ILE A 565 -0.59 16.96 -24.71
N ALA A 566 -1.84 16.54 -24.91
CA ALA A 566 -3.03 17.21 -24.37
C ALA A 566 -3.24 16.95 -22.85
N TYR A 567 -2.40 16.16 -22.20
CA TYR A 567 -2.61 15.73 -20.81
C TYR A 567 -2.89 16.88 -19.83
N GLY A 568 -2.21 18.02 -19.99
CA GLY A 568 -2.40 19.19 -19.13
C GLY A 568 -3.56 20.12 -19.59
N LYS A 569 -4.07 19.95 -20.82
CA LYS A 569 -5.20 20.70 -21.41
C LYS A 569 -6.05 19.72 -22.23
N PRO A 570 -6.92 18.91 -21.60
CA PRO A 570 -7.67 17.85 -22.28
C PRO A 570 -8.60 18.34 -23.39
N ASP A 571 -9.09 19.59 -23.27
CA ASP A 571 -9.99 20.21 -24.24
C ASP A 571 -9.25 20.94 -25.40
N ALA A 572 -7.94 20.70 -25.55
CA ALA A 572 -7.14 21.31 -26.61
C ALA A 572 -7.58 20.81 -27.99
N THR A 573 -7.68 21.74 -28.95
CA THR A 573 -7.98 21.36 -30.33
C THR A 573 -6.79 20.64 -30.99
N ARG A 574 -7.05 19.93 -32.09
CA ARG A 574 -5.99 19.25 -32.85
C ARG A 574 -4.93 20.23 -33.35
N GLU A 575 -5.37 21.42 -33.76
CA GLU A 575 -4.49 22.50 -34.22
C GLU A 575 -3.57 23.00 -33.12
N GLU A 576 -4.09 23.19 -31.91
CA GLU A 576 -3.29 23.56 -30.74
C GLU A 576 -2.24 22.50 -30.41
N ILE A 577 -2.62 21.21 -30.42
CA ILE A 577 -1.71 20.07 -30.18
C ILE A 577 -0.59 20.06 -31.24
N VAL A 578 -0.92 20.23 -32.52
CA VAL A 578 0.05 20.26 -33.60
C VAL A 578 0.96 21.49 -33.50
N ALA A 579 0.42 22.66 -33.12
CA ALA A 579 1.21 23.87 -32.90
C ALA A 579 2.23 23.69 -31.77
N ALA A 580 1.80 23.12 -30.65
CA ALA A 580 2.68 22.80 -29.52
C ALA A 580 3.77 21.77 -29.90
N ALA A 581 3.40 20.73 -30.66
CA ALA A 581 4.35 19.74 -31.16
C ALA A 581 5.38 20.35 -32.13
N ARG A 582 4.99 21.27 -32.98
CA ARG A 582 5.91 22.01 -33.86
C ARG A 582 6.89 22.88 -33.08
N ALA A 583 6.39 23.62 -32.10
CA ALA A 583 7.21 24.44 -31.22
C ALA A 583 8.20 23.62 -30.37
N ALA A 584 7.84 22.37 -30.09
CA ALA A 584 8.72 21.40 -29.40
C ALA A 584 9.64 20.58 -30.33
N HIS A 585 9.66 20.88 -31.63
CA HIS A 585 10.39 20.09 -32.63
C HIS A 585 10.01 18.59 -32.63
N ALA A 586 8.76 18.27 -32.26
CA ALA A 586 8.25 16.93 -32.22
C ALA A 586 7.47 16.51 -33.47
N HIS A 587 6.94 17.48 -34.23
CA HIS A 587 6.03 17.25 -35.34
C HIS A 587 6.60 16.30 -36.39
N GLU A 588 7.86 16.50 -36.83
CA GLU A 588 8.50 15.74 -37.90
C GLU A 588 8.65 14.26 -37.54
N PHE A 589 9.07 13.93 -36.32
CA PHE A 589 9.17 12.52 -35.94
C PHE A 589 7.79 11.90 -35.73
N ILE A 590 6.80 12.65 -35.19
CA ILE A 590 5.43 12.16 -35.02
C ILE A 590 4.83 11.75 -36.35
N LEU A 591 5.05 12.54 -37.41
CA LEU A 591 4.54 12.21 -38.76
C LEU A 591 5.23 10.96 -39.36
N ARG A 592 6.42 10.58 -38.89
CA ARG A 592 7.10 9.34 -39.33
C ARG A 592 6.51 8.08 -38.70
N LEU A 593 5.72 8.21 -37.63
CA LEU A 593 5.06 7.09 -36.98
C LEU A 593 3.86 6.62 -37.82
N PRO A 594 3.50 5.33 -37.78
CA PRO A 594 2.50 4.73 -38.64
C PRO A 594 1.13 5.42 -38.62
N GLN A 595 0.72 5.98 -37.50
CA GLN A 595 -0.56 6.65 -37.28
C GLN A 595 -0.36 8.12 -36.87
N GLY A 596 0.84 8.67 -36.99
CA GLY A 596 1.15 10.05 -36.62
C GLY A 596 0.78 10.32 -35.14
N TYR A 597 -0.01 11.36 -34.93
CA TYR A 597 -0.47 11.77 -33.58
C TYR A 597 -1.36 10.73 -32.88
N ASP A 598 -2.00 9.83 -33.63
CA ASP A 598 -2.88 8.80 -33.11
C ASP A 598 -2.11 7.49 -32.85
N SER A 599 -0.79 7.49 -33.06
CA SER A 599 0.08 6.37 -32.70
C SER A 599 0.03 6.12 -31.21
N LEU A 600 -0.15 4.83 -30.84
CA LEU A 600 -0.17 4.42 -29.46
C LEU A 600 1.24 4.42 -28.86
N VAL A 601 1.37 5.02 -27.72
CA VAL A 601 2.56 4.99 -26.88
C VAL A 601 2.45 3.82 -25.93
N GLY A 602 3.41 2.89 -25.94
CA GLY A 602 3.47 1.78 -25.00
C GLY A 602 3.69 2.22 -23.55
N GLU A 603 3.64 1.25 -22.63
CA GLU A 603 3.85 1.52 -21.20
C GLU A 603 5.16 2.28 -20.97
N ARG A 604 5.09 3.43 -20.27
CA ARG A 604 6.21 4.35 -20.02
C ARG A 604 6.93 4.87 -21.28
N GLY A 605 6.26 4.91 -22.42
CA GLY A 605 6.84 5.39 -23.65
C GLY A 605 7.69 4.36 -24.40
N GLN A 606 7.46 3.07 -24.20
CA GLN A 606 8.12 2.02 -24.97
C GLN A 606 7.88 2.23 -26.47
N GLY A 607 8.95 2.09 -27.26
CA GLY A 607 8.94 2.31 -28.71
C GLY A 607 9.41 3.70 -29.13
N LEU A 608 9.56 4.66 -28.20
CA LEU A 608 10.12 5.97 -28.46
C LEU A 608 11.52 6.11 -27.87
N SER A 609 12.41 6.83 -28.58
CA SER A 609 13.71 7.21 -28.07
C SER A 609 13.62 8.16 -26.87
N GLY A 610 14.70 8.33 -26.11
CA GLY A 610 14.75 9.28 -24.99
C GLY A 610 14.42 10.72 -25.42
N GLY A 611 14.98 11.17 -26.53
CA GLY A 611 14.78 12.50 -27.09
C GLY A 611 13.36 12.73 -27.63
N GLU A 612 12.74 11.71 -28.23
CA GLU A 612 11.33 11.80 -28.66
C GLU A 612 10.38 11.94 -27.47
N ARG A 613 10.59 11.14 -26.40
CA ARG A 613 9.81 11.30 -25.16
C ARG A 613 9.99 12.67 -24.54
N GLN A 614 11.22 13.21 -24.55
CA GLN A 614 11.51 14.54 -24.02
C GLN A 614 10.77 15.63 -24.80
N ARG A 615 10.81 15.58 -26.14
CA ARG A 615 10.09 16.56 -27.00
C ARG A 615 8.57 16.47 -26.82
N ILE A 616 7.99 15.30 -26.62
CA ILE A 616 6.57 15.18 -26.24
C ILE A 616 6.30 15.83 -24.87
N SER A 617 7.18 15.67 -23.90
CA SER A 617 7.05 16.32 -22.59
C SER A 617 7.16 17.84 -22.68
N ILE A 618 8.04 18.36 -23.55
CA ILE A 618 8.15 19.80 -23.83
C ILE A 618 6.89 20.30 -24.54
N ALA A 619 6.34 19.56 -25.53
CA ALA A 619 5.08 19.89 -26.19
C ALA A 619 3.91 19.97 -25.19
N ARG A 620 3.85 19.03 -24.24
CA ARG A 620 2.88 19.06 -23.13
C ARG A 620 2.97 20.35 -22.31
N ALA A 621 4.19 20.78 -21.96
CA ALA A 621 4.41 22.00 -21.21
C ALA A 621 4.07 23.26 -22.05
N LEU A 622 4.41 23.29 -23.35
CA LEU A 622 4.07 24.39 -24.26
C LEU A 622 2.56 24.58 -24.43
N LEU A 623 1.81 23.47 -24.54
CA LEU A 623 0.37 23.50 -24.73
C LEU A 623 -0.39 24.15 -23.57
N ILE A 624 0.08 23.93 -22.33
CA ILE A 624 -0.50 24.55 -21.12
C ILE A 624 -0.22 26.06 -21.09
N ASN A 625 0.85 26.53 -21.75
CA ASN A 625 1.34 27.90 -21.72
C ASN A 625 1.50 28.45 -20.28
N PRO A 626 2.31 27.81 -19.43
CA PRO A 626 2.43 28.14 -18.01
C PRO A 626 3.19 29.47 -17.83
N ARG A 627 2.93 30.17 -16.72
CA ARG A 627 3.70 31.37 -16.35
C ARG A 627 5.00 31.03 -15.63
N ILE A 628 4.99 29.92 -14.88
CA ILE A 628 6.16 29.40 -14.17
C ILE A 628 6.60 28.12 -14.82
N LEU A 629 7.89 27.99 -15.11
CA LEU A 629 8.46 26.81 -15.74
C LEU A 629 9.53 26.20 -14.84
N ILE A 630 9.48 24.88 -14.71
CA ILE A 630 10.48 24.08 -14.00
C ILE A 630 11.14 23.11 -14.95
N LEU A 631 12.46 23.20 -15.03
CA LEU A 631 13.29 22.34 -15.88
C LEU A 631 14.22 21.50 -14.98
N ASP A 632 14.03 20.19 -15.01
CA ASP A 632 14.91 19.24 -14.31
C ASP A 632 15.72 18.47 -15.36
N GLU A 633 16.98 18.87 -15.59
CA GLU A 633 18.00 18.26 -16.46
C GLU A 633 17.47 17.61 -17.77
N ALA A 634 16.84 18.40 -18.63
CA ALA A 634 16.05 17.94 -19.78
C ALA A 634 16.85 17.23 -20.92
N THR A 635 18.18 17.02 -20.84
CA THR A 635 18.99 16.56 -21.97
C THR A 635 19.94 15.39 -21.67
N ALA A 636 19.74 14.62 -20.60
CA ALA A 636 20.62 13.48 -20.26
C ALA A 636 20.48 12.31 -21.27
N SER A 637 21.63 11.80 -21.77
CA SER A 637 21.71 10.56 -22.57
C SER A 637 21.10 10.59 -23.98
N VAL A 638 21.27 11.69 -24.72
CA VAL A 638 20.76 11.86 -26.10
C VAL A 638 21.93 12.15 -27.05
N ASP A 639 21.78 11.75 -28.32
CA ASP A 639 22.75 12.08 -29.36
C ASP A 639 22.77 13.59 -29.66
N THR A 640 23.87 14.08 -30.23
CA THR A 640 24.16 15.51 -30.40
C THR A 640 23.09 16.22 -31.27
N GLU A 641 22.58 15.58 -32.31
CA GLU A 641 21.56 16.17 -33.20
C GLU A 641 20.22 16.34 -32.47
N THR A 642 19.78 15.29 -31.78
CA THR A 642 18.57 15.34 -30.97
C THR A 642 18.70 16.31 -29.78
N GLU A 643 19.92 16.45 -29.20
CA GLU A 643 20.18 17.44 -28.16
C GLU A 643 19.97 18.87 -28.66
N LEU A 644 20.42 19.19 -29.89
CA LEU A 644 20.20 20.47 -30.52
C LEU A 644 18.70 20.78 -30.72
N GLU A 645 17.92 19.81 -31.15
CA GLU A 645 16.47 19.97 -31.30
C GLU A 645 15.78 20.19 -29.96
N ILE A 646 16.15 19.42 -28.92
CA ILE A 646 15.62 19.60 -27.54
C ILE A 646 15.99 21.02 -27.05
N GLN A 647 17.25 21.47 -27.28
CA GLN A 647 17.68 22.78 -26.84
C GLN A 647 16.87 23.92 -27.51
N LYS A 648 16.61 23.82 -28.82
CA LYS A 648 15.75 24.78 -29.54
C LYS A 648 14.31 24.77 -28.98
N ALA A 649 13.77 23.59 -28.66
CA ALA A 649 12.47 23.46 -28.06
C ALA A 649 12.42 24.09 -26.65
N LEU A 650 13.46 23.92 -25.85
CA LEU A 650 13.59 24.56 -24.53
C LEU A 650 13.73 26.08 -24.65
N ASP A 651 14.49 26.57 -25.61
CA ASP A 651 14.64 28.01 -25.85
C ASP A 651 13.27 28.67 -26.20
N ASN A 652 12.46 27.99 -26.99
CA ASN A 652 11.08 28.43 -27.26
C ASN A 652 10.20 28.37 -25.97
N LEU A 653 10.41 27.36 -25.14
CA LEU A 653 9.62 27.16 -23.93
C LEU A 653 9.92 28.21 -22.84
N VAL A 654 11.19 28.66 -22.71
CA VAL A 654 11.64 29.60 -21.66
C VAL A 654 11.14 31.02 -21.90
N GLN A 655 10.95 31.44 -23.18
CA GLN A 655 10.66 32.82 -23.52
C GLN A 655 9.45 33.41 -22.78
N GLY A 656 9.70 34.52 -22.06
CA GLY A 656 8.67 35.30 -21.37
C GLY A 656 8.10 34.62 -20.12
N ARG A 657 8.73 33.54 -19.58
CA ARG A 657 8.29 32.78 -18.42
C ARG A 657 9.31 32.86 -17.30
N THR A 658 8.84 32.88 -16.05
CA THR A 658 9.69 32.72 -14.88
C THR A 658 10.17 31.28 -14.84
N THR A 659 11.47 31.04 -14.99
CA THR A 659 12.03 29.70 -15.17
C THR A 659 12.99 29.32 -14.05
N ILE A 660 12.81 28.14 -13.50
CA ILE A 660 13.70 27.53 -12.50
C ILE A 660 14.29 26.28 -13.12
N ALA A 661 15.60 26.31 -13.42
CA ALA A 661 16.31 25.18 -14.00
C ALA A 661 17.25 24.54 -12.97
N ILE A 662 17.13 23.21 -12.79
CA ILE A 662 18.15 22.45 -12.07
C ILE A 662 19.29 22.21 -13.06
N ALA A 663 20.40 22.91 -12.84
CA ALA A 663 21.49 22.94 -13.79
C ALA A 663 22.54 21.87 -13.45
N HIS A 664 22.66 20.90 -14.35
CA HIS A 664 23.72 19.88 -14.33
C HIS A 664 24.64 19.97 -15.54
N ARG A 665 24.34 20.84 -16.53
CA ARG A 665 25.15 21.07 -17.72
C ARG A 665 25.61 22.52 -17.85
N LEU A 666 26.82 22.70 -18.37
CA LEU A 666 27.42 24.00 -18.61
C LEU A 666 26.58 24.88 -19.52
N SER A 667 25.91 24.30 -20.53
CA SER A 667 25.02 25.04 -21.45
C SER A 667 23.83 25.70 -20.77
N THR A 668 23.27 25.07 -19.75
CA THR A 668 22.16 25.61 -18.94
C THR A 668 22.65 26.70 -17.99
N LEU A 669 23.86 26.54 -17.44
CA LEU A 669 24.50 27.52 -16.55
C LEU A 669 24.73 28.86 -17.25
N ASN A 670 25.20 28.82 -18.51
CA ASN A 670 25.53 30.04 -19.28
C ASN A 670 24.31 30.81 -19.78
N LYS A 671 23.09 30.18 -19.81
CA LYS A 671 21.86 30.81 -20.27
C LYS A 671 21.00 31.39 -19.16
N ALA A 672 21.30 31.07 -17.91
CA ALA A 672 20.55 31.57 -16.77
C ALA A 672 20.89 33.03 -16.49
N ASP A 673 19.87 33.87 -16.25
CA ASP A 673 20.07 35.25 -15.85
C ASP A 673 20.77 35.35 -14.51
N ARG A 674 20.52 34.39 -13.61
CA ARG A 674 21.14 34.29 -12.31
C ARG A 674 21.26 32.83 -11.88
N LEU A 675 22.38 32.53 -11.24
CA LEU A 675 22.69 31.22 -10.65
C LEU A 675 22.57 31.31 -9.13
N VAL A 676 21.99 30.28 -8.54
CA VAL A 676 21.88 30.11 -7.08
C VAL A 676 22.60 28.83 -6.71
N VAL A 677 23.69 28.96 -5.98
CA VAL A 677 24.53 27.85 -5.55
C VAL A 677 24.03 27.35 -4.19
N MET A 678 23.66 26.08 -4.15
CA MET A 678 23.15 25.45 -2.95
C MET A 678 24.14 24.46 -2.35
N GLU A 679 24.46 24.66 -1.06
CA GLU A 679 25.20 23.69 -0.24
C GLU A 679 24.42 23.38 1.03
N GLN A 680 24.23 22.11 1.34
CA GLN A 680 23.56 21.62 2.57
C GLN A 680 22.21 22.29 2.91
N GLY A 681 21.43 22.61 1.86
CA GLY A 681 20.10 23.18 2.01
C GLY A 681 20.03 24.69 2.20
N VAL A 682 21.15 25.40 1.95
CA VAL A 682 21.26 26.86 2.03
C VAL A 682 21.77 27.39 0.70
N ALA A 683 21.33 28.59 0.29
CA ALA A 683 21.94 29.32 -0.80
C ALA A 683 23.22 29.99 -0.28
N VAL A 684 24.39 29.62 -0.83
CA VAL A 684 25.69 30.12 -0.40
C VAL A 684 26.23 31.20 -1.30
N GLU A 685 25.89 31.15 -2.60
CA GLU A 685 26.31 32.17 -3.59
C GLU A 685 25.16 32.45 -4.56
N GLU A 686 25.03 33.70 -4.95
CA GLU A 686 24.10 34.14 -6.00
C GLU A 686 24.82 35.15 -6.92
N GLY A 687 24.56 35.06 -8.22
CA GLY A 687 25.10 35.96 -9.22
C GLY A 687 25.00 35.38 -10.63
N ASP A 688 25.41 36.15 -11.62
CA ASP A 688 25.58 35.63 -12.98
C ASP A 688 26.88 34.77 -13.10
N HIS A 689 27.03 34.11 -14.23
CA HIS A 689 28.14 33.20 -14.49
C HIS A 689 29.51 33.89 -14.27
N ASP A 690 29.68 35.08 -14.88
CA ASP A 690 30.96 35.78 -14.88
C ASP A 690 31.35 36.26 -13.47
N THR A 691 30.37 36.80 -12.74
CA THR A 691 30.57 37.25 -11.35
C THR A 691 30.96 36.10 -10.43
N LEU A 692 30.27 34.96 -10.55
CA LEU A 692 30.55 33.79 -9.72
C LEU A 692 31.89 33.12 -10.07
N MET A 693 32.29 33.12 -11.34
CA MET A 693 33.62 32.65 -11.79
C MET A 693 34.73 33.55 -11.23
N ALA A 694 34.52 34.87 -11.24
CA ALA A 694 35.51 35.84 -10.71
C ALA A 694 35.67 35.70 -9.20
N ARG A 695 34.64 35.30 -8.45
CA ARG A 695 34.71 35.08 -6.97
C ARG A 695 35.52 33.83 -6.57
N GLN A 696 35.78 32.89 -7.49
CA GLN A 696 36.47 31.64 -7.23
C GLN A 696 35.95 30.84 -6.03
N GLY A 697 34.64 30.90 -5.80
CA GLY A 697 33.92 30.31 -4.65
C GLY A 697 33.44 28.85 -4.89
N ALA A 698 32.29 28.53 -4.33
CA ALA A 698 31.68 27.22 -4.48
C ALA A 698 31.26 26.93 -5.93
N TYR A 699 30.75 27.93 -6.64
CA TYR A 699 30.44 27.84 -8.05
C TYR A 699 31.65 27.49 -8.92
N TYR A 700 32.75 28.23 -8.75
CA TYR A 700 33.98 28.02 -9.50
C TYR A 700 34.50 26.58 -9.36
N ARG A 701 34.53 26.06 -8.13
CA ARG A 701 34.98 24.68 -7.88
C ARG A 701 34.11 23.65 -8.59
N LEU A 702 32.78 23.87 -8.62
CA LEU A 702 31.84 22.98 -9.31
C LEU A 702 31.97 23.05 -10.82
N TYR A 703 32.12 24.24 -11.37
CA TYR A 703 32.33 24.50 -12.80
C TYR A 703 33.63 23.89 -13.31
N GLU A 704 34.74 24.13 -12.61
CA GLU A 704 36.08 23.59 -12.96
C GLU A 704 36.06 22.05 -12.92
N ALA A 705 35.43 21.46 -11.93
CA ALA A 705 35.29 20.00 -11.86
C ALA A 705 34.48 19.43 -13.03
N GLN A 706 33.45 20.14 -13.50
CA GLN A 706 32.65 19.70 -14.66
C GLN A 706 33.41 19.93 -15.98
N ALA A 707 34.08 21.06 -16.14
CA ALA A 707 34.88 21.38 -17.33
C ALA A 707 36.02 20.36 -17.52
N LYS A 708 36.74 20.03 -16.45
CA LYS A 708 37.82 19.03 -16.48
C LYS A 708 37.28 17.62 -16.83
N ASN A 709 36.11 17.24 -16.30
CA ASN A 709 35.49 15.97 -16.68
C ASN A 709 35.09 15.95 -18.17
N ALA A 710 34.63 17.06 -18.73
CA ALA A 710 34.30 17.19 -20.16
C ALA A 710 35.55 17.09 -21.04
N GLU A 711 36.63 17.77 -20.67
CA GLU A 711 37.92 17.68 -21.38
C GLU A 711 38.51 16.26 -21.33
N ASP A 712 38.51 15.62 -20.18
CA ASP A 712 38.93 14.23 -20.02
C ASP A 712 38.09 13.25 -20.86
N ALA A 713 36.80 13.50 -20.99
CA ALA A 713 35.88 12.69 -21.82
C ALA A 713 36.20 12.85 -23.31
N VAL A 714 36.47 14.08 -23.78
CA VAL A 714 36.91 14.37 -25.16
C VAL A 714 38.26 13.75 -25.45
N ALA A 715 39.25 13.88 -24.54
CA ALA A 715 40.54 13.28 -24.68
C ALA A 715 40.49 11.74 -24.78
N ARG A 716 39.63 11.09 -23.98
CA ARG A 716 39.41 9.64 -24.06
C ARG A 716 38.69 9.21 -25.35
N ALA A 717 37.81 10.03 -25.90
CA ALA A 717 37.15 9.76 -27.18
C ALA A 717 38.14 9.83 -28.33
N LEU A 718 38.99 10.85 -28.37
CA LEU A 718 40.05 11.01 -29.38
C LEU A 718 41.13 9.91 -29.33
N THR A 719 41.44 9.41 -28.13
CA THR A 719 42.38 8.27 -27.98
C THR A 719 41.74 6.93 -28.41
N LYS A 720 40.43 6.78 -28.42
CA LYS A 720 39.72 5.60 -28.92
C LYS A 720 39.58 5.57 -30.45
N GLU A 721 39.57 6.70 -31.13
CA GLU A 721 39.57 6.79 -32.59
C GLU A 721 40.96 6.59 -33.22
N SER A 722 41.99 6.58 -32.42
CA SER A 722 43.39 6.42 -32.89
C SER A 722 43.92 4.98 -32.66
N VAL A 723 43.13 4.05 -32.21
CA VAL A 723 43.39 2.60 -32.08
C VAL A 723 42.39 1.82 -32.93
#